data_b27d4453c4c82b8e4c52d2fc17481768
#
_entry.id   b27d4453c4c82b8e4c52d2fc17481768
#
_cell.length_a   1.000
_cell.length_b   1.000
_cell.length_c   1.000
_cell.angle_alpha   90.00
_cell.angle_beta   90.00
_cell.angle_gamma   90.00
#
_symmetry.space_group_name_H-M   'P 1'
#
loop_
_entity.id
_entity.type
_entity.pdbx_description
1 polymer ?
#
loop_
_entity_poly.entity_id
_entity_poly.type
_entity_poly.pdbx_seq_one_letter_code
_entity_poly.pdbx_strand_id
1 'polypeptide(L)'
;MISCGLKKQLKADPDRFLDMRKFLTTLAAILTTVCGFAQVDAEQVMNIGRNVLSMDDYMLSIQYFNQAIKAKPYLAEPYYLRAFAKLSLDDFEGAEEDCTLSIERNKFKTETYKLRGFARQSLGKDSLAIEDYDIGLRYNPQDKYFLFYKAVAQTELGRNAEADSTFGTLLRIYPRFDEGYTARGRLRAIEGDTVGALADISRAIELSGTALQPYLLRADIEVRQKNWDSALADMNEAIRLRPHESDYYLNRAFIRYNLDDYFGAMSDYNYTLELEPYNSAALFNRALLRYEVKDLDRAADDLEAVLKIDKDNFHAQYNLGLVNLERGKYRDALANFDVINKRYPRFHPAFYARAEAFRLMGNMKAALQSAHIGDELVRAYVRNPEKNPLDRPAIQAGTANNGSPARENESEEEVMDRFNQLVTVGTTSDTQLSYNDRIKGRVQDRDIAVDLEPAYMISYIDSPKSLKSTSNYFRELDDFNSRRYISQKLYLTPVSGELSTDNYDALFALADFYEQQTKSSERAADWLALGVAKAMLKDYDAAVPALDRAIELYPDFAMAYMERAYVRQNSSDPRMAALAVADYDEALRINPRLVYAWFNKGNIYYSSGDYTSALRCYGEALGIDPQFATAFFNRGITYLRMGNKRQAFSDLSKAGELGVLPSYNILKRMK
;
A
#
# COMPACT_ATOMS: atom_id res chain seq x y z
N MET A 1 -81.85 37.73 14.24
CA MET A 1 -81.58 37.35 15.65
C MET A 1 -80.73 36.13 15.67
N ILE A 2 -79.44 36.23 15.45
CA ILE A 2 -78.41 35.25 15.87
C ILE A 2 -77.07 36.02 15.68
N SER A 3 -76.73 36.88 16.58
CA SER A 3 -75.44 37.60 16.56
C SER A 3 -75.10 38.20 17.95
N CYS A 4 -75.40 37.49 19.03
CA CYS A 4 -75.09 38.03 20.36
C CYS A 4 -74.72 36.93 21.36
N GLY A 5 -74.01 35.90 20.98
CA GLY A 5 -73.69 34.77 21.86
C GLY A 5 -72.22 34.33 21.92
N LEU A 6 -71.30 34.92 21.19
CA LEU A 6 -69.89 34.43 21.09
C LEU A 6 -68.82 35.46 21.51
N LYS A 7 -69.12 36.45 22.29
CA LYS A 7 -68.17 37.47 22.78
C LYS A 7 -67.89 37.39 24.30
N LYS A 8 -68.12 36.27 24.96
CA LYS A 8 -67.94 36.18 26.43
C LYS A 8 -67.09 35.03 26.93
N GLN A 9 -66.13 34.50 26.15
CA GLN A 9 -65.23 33.45 26.70
C GLN A 9 -63.77 33.52 26.17
N LEU A 10 -63.18 34.69 25.97
CA LEU A 10 -61.74 34.88 25.75
C LEU A 10 -61.27 36.16 26.49
N LYS A 11 -61.48 36.24 27.81
CA LYS A 11 -60.53 37.00 28.63
C LYS A 11 -59.36 36.09 28.92
N ALA A 12 -58.37 36.08 28.02
CA ALA A 12 -57.06 35.50 28.27
C ALA A 12 -56.43 36.30 29.43
N ASP A 13 -56.10 35.59 30.48
CA ASP A 13 -55.42 36.09 31.66
C ASP A 13 -54.07 36.69 31.26
N PRO A 14 -53.82 38.00 31.40
CA PRO A 14 -52.56 38.61 30.97
C PRO A 14 -51.32 38.02 31.67
N ASP A 15 -51.50 37.52 32.87
CA ASP A 15 -50.40 36.91 33.62
C ASP A 15 -49.98 35.53 33.05
N ARG A 16 -50.91 34.75 32.51
CA ARG A 16 -50.60 33.50 31.84
C ARG A 16 -49.83 33.73 30.52
N PHE A 17 -50.12 34.83 29.81
CA PHE A 17 -49.36 35.21 28.58
C PHE A 17 -47.96 35.70 28.92
N LEU A 18 -47.78 36.40 30.04
CA LEU A 18 -46.50 36.87 30.53
C LEU A 18 -45.62 35.69 31.01
N ASP A 19 -46.21 34.73 31.68
CA ASP A 19 -45.50 33.53 32.14
C ASP A 19 -45.14 32.56 31.01
N MET A 20 -46.01 32.41 30.00
CA MET A 20 -45.71 31.65 28.81
C MET A 20 -44.60 32.30 27.95
N ARG A 21 -44.58 33.63 27.91
CA ARG A 21 -43.52 34.39 27.23
C ARG A 21 -42.18 34.30 27.98
N LYS A 22 -42.19 34.37 29.29
CA LYS A 22 -41.02 34.12 30.14
C LYS A 22 -40.52 32.70 30.02
N PHE A 23 -41.42 31.69 30.00
CA PHE A 23 -41.07 30.30 29.76
C PHE A 23 -40.46 30.06 28.38
N LEU A 24 -41.04 30.64 27.32
CA LEU A 24 -40.51 30.54 25.99
C LEU A 24 -39.13 31.26 25.81
N THR A 25 -38.95 32.41 26.48
CA THR A 25 -37.67 33.12 26.47
C THR A 25 -36.61 32.40 27.31
N THR A 26 -36.95 31.79 28.43
CA THR A 26 -36.05 30.98 29.21
C THR A 26 -35.72 29.65 28.49
N LEU A 27 -36.71 29.03 27.86
CA LEU A 27 -36.48 27.84 27.04
C LEU A 27 -35.59 28.12 25.81
N ALA A 28 -35.82 29.26 25.16
CA ALA A 28 -34.96 29.75 24.05
C ALA A 28 -33.56 30.09 24.54
N ALA A 29 -33.42 30.71 25.70
CA ALA A 29 -32.11 31.01 26.32
C ALA A 29 -31.39 29.70 26.78
N ILE A 30 -32.10 28.71 27.31
CA ILE A 30 -31.53 27.39 27.62
C ILE A 30 -31.15 26.64 26.36
N LEU A 31 -31.98 26.66 25.33
CA LEU A 31 -31.67 26.07 24.03
C LEU A 31 -30.45 26.74 23.35
N THR A 32 -30.32 28.07 23.42
CA THR A 32 -29.16 28.78 22.90
C THR A 32 -27.88 28.51 23.72
N THR A 33 -28.00 28.39 25.07
CA THR A 33 -26.84 28.01 25.89
C THR A 33 -26.47 26.55 25.74
N VAL A 34 -27.42 25.63 25.62
CA VAL A 34 -27.13 24.20 25.38
C VAL A 34 -26.57 23.97 23.96
N CYS A 35 -27.05 24.71 22.95
CA CYS A 35 -26.45 24.68 21.61
C CYS A 35 -25.08 25.38 21.55
N GLY A 36 -24.81 26.36 22.44
CA GLY A 36 -23.52 27.07 22.51
C GLY A 36 -22.38 26.25 23.11
N PHE A 37 -22.67 25.27 23.95
CA PHE A 37 -21.65 24.41 24.60
C PHE A 37 -21.25 23.17 23.78
N ALA A 38 -21.89 22.90 22.64
CA ALA A 38 -21.60 21.74 21.81
C ALA A 38 -21.02 22.08 20.43
N GLN A 39 -20.78 23.36 20.13
CA GLN A 39 -20.22 23.74 18.84
C GLN A 39 -18.69 23.60 18.92
N VAL A 40 -18.18 22.49 18.41
CA VAL A 40 -16.74 22.29 18.20
C VAL A 40 -16.25 23.48 17.35
N ASP A 41 -15.34 24.27 17.91
CA ASP A 41 -14.71 25.36 17.16
C ASP A 41 -13.81 24.75 16.06
N ALA A 42 -14.34 24.74 14.83
CA ALA A 42 -13.64 24.17 13.69
C ALA A 42 -12.26 24.80 13.45
N GLU A 43 -12.10 26.09 13.81
CA GLU A 43 -10.83 26.79 13.65
C GLU A 43 -9.81 26.33 14.70
N GLN A 44 -10.22 26.15 15.94
CA GLN A 44 -9.36 25.60 16.99
C GLN A 44 -8.94 24.16 16.65
N VAL A 45 -9.85 23.33 16.17
CA VAL A 45 -9.57 21.96 15.75
C VAL A 45 -8.62 21.93 14.55
N MET A 46 -8.82 22.81 13.57
CA MET A 46 -7.88 22.94 12.45
C MET A 46 -6.48 23.37 12.90
N ASN A 47 -6.37 24.27 13.86
CA ASN A 47 -5.06 24.69 14.40
C ASN A 47 -4.35 23.55 15.11
N ILE A 48 -5.07 22.72 15.86
CA ILE A 48 -4.51 21.51 16.45
C ILE A 48 -4.05 20.57 15.32
N GLY A 49 -4.89 20.34 14.31
CA GLY A 49 -4.55 19.51 13.15
C GLY A 49 -3.30 19.99 12.41
N ARG A 50 -3.13 21.33 12.22
CA ARG A 50 -1.92 21.90 11.62
C ARG A 50 -0.67 21.68 12.47
N ASN A 51 -0.78 21.82 13.80
CA ASN A 51 0.34 21.55 14.70
C ASN A 51 0.76 20.08 14.64
N VAL A 52 -0.20 19.16 14.65
CA VAL A 52 0.05 17.73 14.53
C VAL A 52 0.65 17.39 13.16
N LEU A 53 0.14 18.03 12.08
CA LEU A 53 0.69 17.90 10.74
C LEU A 53 2.16 18.36 10.66
N SER A 54 2.52 19.46 11.36
CA SER A 54 3.90 19.96 11.42
C SER A 54 4.85 19.07 12.24
N MET A 55 4.31 18.12 13.00
CA MET A 55 5.05 17.08 13.72
C MET A 55 5.13 15.76 12.93
N ASP A 56 4.72 15.78 11.67
CA ASP A 56 4.69 14.64 10.76
C ASP A 56 3.74 13.50 11.21
N ASP A 57 2.80 13.77 12.12
CA ASP A 57 1.76 12.82 12.47
C ASP A 57 0.53 13.01 11.55
N TYR A 58 0.67 12.50 10.32
CA TYR A 58 -0.34 12.65 9.27
C TYR A 58 -1.65 11.96 9.62
N MET A 59 -1.59 10.77 10.23
CA MET A 59 -2.79 10.00 10.56
C MET A 59 -3.64 10.71 11.61
N LEU A 60 -3.01 11.24 12.65
CA LEU A 60 -3.72 12.00 13.68
C LEU A 60 -4.24 13.34 13.14
N SER A 61 -3.48 14.02 12.26
CA SER A 61 -3.90 15.27 11.64
C SER A 61 -5.18 15.10 10.80
N ILE A 62 -5.30 13.97 10.06
CA ILE A 62 -6.51 13.60 9.31
C ILE A 62 -7.74 13.55 10.21
N GLN A 63 -7.61 12.99 11.42
CA GLN A 63 -8.73 12.90 12.38
C GLN A 63 -9.21 14.29 12.85
N TYR A 64 -8.28 15.23 13.07
CA TYR A 64 -8.64 16.62 13.38
C TYR A 64 -9.30 17.32 12.19
N PHE A 65 -8.80 17.12 10.97
CA PHE A 65 -9.43 17.68 9.78
C PHE A 65 -10.82 17.11 9.52
N ASN A 66 -11.05 15.82 9.80
CA ASN A 66 -12.38 15.20 9.77
C ASN A 66 -13.35 15.89 10.73
N GLN A 67 -12.91 16.20 11.96
CA GLN A 67 -13.73 16.92 12.93
C GLN A 67 -14.05 18.34 12.45
N ALA A 68 -13.07 19.05 11.86
CA ALA A 68 -13.28 20.37 11.30
C ALA A 68 -14.25 20.36 10.12
N ILE A 69 -14.14 19.36 9.23
CA ILE A 69 -15.06 19.15 8.09
C ILE A 69 -16.47 18.85 8.59
N LYS A 70 -16.61 18.00 9.60
CA LYS A 70 -17.92 17.69 10.19
C LYS A 70 -18.57 18.91 10.82
N ALA A 71 -17.79 19.78 11.48
CA ALA A 71 -18.28 21.01 12.08
C ALA A 71 -18.65 22.08 11.03
N LYS A 72 -17.83 22.25 10.00
CA LYS A 72 -18.01 23.26 8.95
C LYS A 72 -17.66 22.71 7.55
N PRO A 73 -18.56 21.95 6.92
CA PRO A 73 -18.28 21.23 5.66
C PRO A 73 -18.12 22.14 4.43
N TYR A 74 -18.42 23.42 4.57
CA TYR A 74 -18.29 24.43 3.50
C TYR A 74 -16.90 25.07 3.43
N LEU A 75 -16.02 24.84 4.41
CA LEU A 75 -14.66 25.36 4.40
C LEU A 75 -13.77 24.54 3.45
N ALA A 76 -13.01 25.21 2.60
CA ALA A 76 -12.06 24.58 1.67
C ALA A 76 -10.78 24.10 2.37
N GLU A 77 -10.34 24.84 3.38
CA GLU A 77 -9.04 24.64 4.04
C GLU A 77 -8.86 23.25 4.66
N PRO A 78 -9.82 22.69 5.45
CA PRO A 78 -9.59 21.40 6.07
C PRO A 78 -9.51 20.25 5.06
N TYR A 79 -10.18 20.36 3.90
CA TYR A 79 -10.03 19.39 2.82
C TYR A 79 -8.62 19.47 2.20
N TYR A 80 -8.11 20.67 1.95
CA TYR A 80 -6.75 20.87 1.45
C TYR A 80 -5.70 20.29 2.39
N LEU A 81 -5.82 20.56 3.69
CA LEU A 81 -4.87 20.04 4.69
C LEU A 81 -4.96 18.53 4.83
N ARG A 82 -6.17 17.96 4.72
CA ARG A 82 -6.35 16.50 4.73
C ARG A 82 -5.79 15.87 3.46
N ALA A 83 -5.98 16.49 2.30
CA ALA A 83 -5.35 16.05 1.05
C ALA A 83 -3.82 16.03 1.17
N PHE A 84 -3.24 17.06 1.78
CA PHE A 84 -1.79 17.11 2.02
C PHE A 84 -1.32 15.96 2.91
N ALA A 85 -2.04 15.69 4.02
CA ALA A 85 -1.72 14.58 4.91
C ALA A 85 -1.85 13.21 4.21
N LYS A 86 -2.92 13.00 3.42
CA LYS A 86 -3.11 11.79 2.62
C LYS A 86 -2.00 11.60 1.58
N LEU A 87 -1.62 12.67 0.90
CA LEU A 87 -0.53 12.64 -0.07
C LEU A 87 0.79 12.24 0.58
N SER A 88 1.07 12.75 1.79
CA SER A 88 2.26 12.38 2.56
C SER A 88 2.25 10.91 3.06
N LEU A 89 1.08 10.28 3.06
CA LEU A 89 0.87 8.85 3.33
C LEU A 89 0.76 8.01 2.04
N ASP A 90 1.09 8.60 0.89
CA ASP A 90 0.99 7.98 -0.44
C ASP A 90 -0.44 7.63 -0.88
N ASP A 91 -1.45 8.15 -0.20
CA ASP A 91 -2.86 8.04 -0.59
C ASP A 91 -3.21 9.09 -1.66
N PHE A 92 -2.76 8.87 -2.89
CA PHE A 92 -2.92 9.84 -3.97
C PHE A 92 -4.36 9.95 -4.48
N GLU A 93 -5.13 8.85 -4.49
CA GLU A 93 -6.54 8.89 -4.87
C GLU A 93 -7.37 9.69 -3.87
N GLY A 94 -7.19 9.42 -2.57
CA GLY A 94 -7.86 10.16 -1.52
C GLY A 94 -7.41 11.63 -1.46
N ALA A 95 -6.18 11.94 -1.84
CA ALA A 95 -5.68 13.30 -1.95
C ALA A 95 -6.31 14.04 -3.16
N GLU A 96 -6.45 13.38 -4.33
CA GLU A 96 -7.13 13.95 -5.49
C GLU A 96 -8.59 14.28 -5.18
N GLU A 97 -9.30 13.38 -4.49
CA GLU A 97 -10.70 13.59 -4.07
C GLU A 97 -10.83 14.80 -3.15
N ASP A 98 -10.03 14.85 -2.08
CA ASP A 98 -10.06 15.96 -1.13
C ASP A 98 -9.66 17.29 -1.76
N CYS A 99 -8.68 17.32 -2.66
CA CYS A 99 -8.35 18.51 -3.44
C CYS A 99 -9.53 18.97 -4.30
N THR A 100 -10.25 18.03 -4.92
CA THR A 100 -11.44 18.34 -5.71
C THR A 100 -12.52 18.97 -4.84
N LEU A 101 -12.81 18.39 -3.68
CA LEU A 101 -13.74 18.94 -2.71
C LEU A 101 -13.31 20.32 -2.19
N SER A 102 -12.02 20.56 -2.01
CA SER A 102 -11.46 21.86 -1.62
C SER A 102 -11.66 22.92 -2.73
N ILE A 103 -11.38 22.55 -3.99
CA ILE A 103 -11.54 23.44 -5.16
C ILE A 103 -13.01 23.83 -5.37
N GLU A 104 -13.95 22.89 -5.22
CA GLU A 104 -15.39 23.17 -5.29
C GLU A 104 -15.83 24.27 -4.31
N ARG A 105 -15.18 24.31 -3.13
CA ARG A 105 -15.47 25.31 -2.09
C ARG A 105 -14.73 26.63 -2.28
N ASN A 106 -13.50 26.54 -2.80
CA ASN A 106 -12.69 27.73 -3.10
C ASN A 106 -11.77 27.49 -4.30
N LYS A 107 -12.25 27.87 -5.48
CA LYS A 107 -11.50 27.77 -6.74
C LYS A 107 -10.32 28.74 -6.88
N PHE A 108 -10.18 29.70 -5.98
CA PHE A 108 -9.09 30.69 -6.03
C PHE A 108 -7.86 30.27 -5.21
N LYS A 109 -7.93 29.15 -4.47
CA LYS A 109 -6.80 28.64 -3.74
C LYS A 109 -5.89 27.83 -4.69
N THR A 110 -4.90 28.50 -5.25
CA THR A 110 -4.01 27.93 -6.30
C THR A 110 -3.18 26.74 -5.80
N GLU A 111 -2.78 26.72 -4.53
CA GLU A 111 -2.04 25.64 -3.91
C GLU A 111 -2.78 24.30 -4.02
N THR A 112 -4.11 24.32 -4.02
CA THR A 112 -4.91 23.10 -4.14
C THR A 112 -4.80 22.47 -5.53
N TYR A 113 -4.70 23.29 -6.59
CA TYR A 113 -4.46 22.76 -7.94
C TYR A 113 -3.05 22.16 -8.07
N LYS A 114 -2.05 22.76 -7.42
CA LYS A 114 -0.70 22.20 -7.38
C LYS A 114 -0.69 20.83 -6.74
N LEU A 115 -1.35 20.71 -5.59
CA LEU A 115 -1.45 19.45 -4.85
C LEU A 115 -2.23 18.37 -5.62
N ARG A 116 -3.37 18.77 -6.26
CA ARG A 116 -4.16 17.83 -7.07
C ARG A 116 -3.41 17.39 -8.33
N GLY A 117 -2.73 18.31 -9.00
CA GLY A 117 -1.91 18.02 -10.16
C GLY A 117 -0.79 17.01 -9.79
N PHE A 118 -0.13 17.22 -8.66
CA PHE A 118 0.88 16.27 -8.17
C PHE A 118 0.28 14.89 -7.85
N ALA A 119 -0.87 14.84 -7.14
CA ALA A 119 -1.57 13.57 -6.88
C ALA A 119 -1.94 12.84 -8.19
N ARG A 120 -2.42 13.59 -9.20
CA ARG A 120 -2.74 13.07 -10.53
C ARG A 120 -1.53 12.51 -11.27
N GLN A 121 -0.38 13.22 -11.22
CA GLN A 121 0.87 12.70 -11.79
C GLN A 121 1.29 11.38 -11.12
N SER A 122 1.23 11.31 -9.80
CA SER A 122 1.54 10.10 -9.05
C SER A 122 0.61 8.92 -9.39
N LEU A 123 -0.59 9.22 -9.93
CA LEU A 123 -1.55 8.24 -10.45
C LEU A 123 -1.41 7.99 -11.97
N GLY A 124 -0.40 8.54 -12.64
CA GLY A 124 -0.23 8.44 -14.09
C GLY A 124 -1.28 9.20 -14.90
N LYS A 125 -1.98 10.17 -14.28
CA LYS A 125 -3.01 11.02 -14.93
C LYS A 125 -2.40 12.35 -15.41
N ASP A 126 -1.28 12.29 -16.12
CA ASP A 126 -0.45 13.46 -16.46
C ASP A 126 -1.20 14.55 -17.25
N SER A 127 -2.08 14.15 -18.17
CA SER A 127 -2.89 15.12 -18.94
C SER A 127 -3.79 15.97 -18.02
N LEU A 128 -4.42 15.36 -17.01
CA LEU A 128 -5.24 16.07 -16.03
C LEU A 128 -4.39 16.89 -15.06
N ALA A 129 -3.17 16.45 -14.78
CA ALA A 129 -2.22 17.23 -13.98
C ALA A 129 -1.80 18.51 -14.69
N ILE A 130 -1.50 18.43 -15.99
CA ILE A 130 -1.17 19.62 -16.82
C ILE A 130 -2.32 20.62 -16.81
N GLU A 131 -3.59 20.18 -16.90
CA GLU A 131 -4.75 21.08 -16.79
C GLU A 131 -4.75 21.85 -15.47
N ASP A 132 -4.49 21.19 -14.35
CA ASP A 132 -4.39 21.82 -13.04
C ASP A 132 -3.23 22.82 -12.97
N TYR A 133 -2.07 22.48 -13.51
CA TYR A 133 -0.92 23.37 -13.55
C TYR A 133 -1.16 24.57 -14.44
N ASP A 134 -1.86 24.41 -15.56
CA ASP A 134 -2.26 25.50 -16.43
C ASP A 134 -3.26 26.44 -15.75
N ILE A 135 -4.16 25.93 -14.93
CA ILE A 135 -5.03 26.76 -14.10
C ILE A 135 -4.20 27.59 -13.12
N GLY A 136 -3.26 26.95 -12.43
CA GLY A 136 -2.36 27.64 -11.50
C GLY A 136 -1.52 28.73 -12.17
N LEU A 137 -0.96 28.44 -13.36
CA LEU A 137 -0.16 29.37 -14.15
C LEU A 137 -0.99 30.57 -14.70
N ARG A 138 -2.31 30.44 -14.88
CA ARG A 138 -3.16 31.58 -15.20
C ARG A 138 -3.24 32.63 -14.08
N TYR A 139 -3.16 32.17 -12.81
CA TYR A 139 -3.13 33.06 -11.65
C TYR A 139 -1.72 33.55 -11.32
N ASN A 140 -0.73 32.69 -11.46
CA ASN A 140 0.67 33.02 -11.24
C ASN A 140 1.55 32.45 -12.36
N PRO A 141 1.76 33.21 -13.47
CA PRO A 141 2.49 32.73 -14.64
C PRO A 141 3.96 32.40 -14.38
N GLN A 142 4.51 32.86 -13.28
CA GLN A 142 5.91 32.66 -12.91
C GLN A 142 6.10 31.71 -11.73
N ASP A 143 5.04 31.00 -11.28
CA ASP A 143 5.21 30.05 -10.18
C ASP A 143 6.17 28.93 -10.58
N LYS A 144 7.26 28.82 -9.80
CA LYS A 144 8.35 27.88 -10.03
C LYS A 144 7.89 26.44 -10.11
N TYR A 145 7.04 26.05 -9.17
CA TYR A 145 6.61 24.65 -9.05
C TYR A 145 5.55 24.24 -10.05
N PHE A 146 4.65 25.15 -10.42
CA PHE A 146 3.71 24.89 -11.52
C PHE A 146 4.43 24.68 -12.85
N LEU A 147 5.45 25.53 -13.17
CA LEU A 147 6.26 25.34 -14.36
C LEU A 147 7.05 24.03 -14.31
N PHE A 148 7.65 23.72 -13.16
CA PHE A 148 8.45 22.51 -12.96
C PHE A 148 7.60 21.24 -13.15
N TYR A 149 6.53 21.08 -12.38
CA TYR A 149 5.69 19.89 -12.46
C TYR A 149 4.97 19.76 -13.81
N LYS A 150 4.58 20.88 -14.45
CA LYS A 150 4.05 20.83 -15.81
C LYS A 150 5.06 20.27 -16.81
N ALA A 151 6.30 20.73 -16.76
CA ALA A 151 7.36 20.25 -17.67
C ALA A 151 7.65 18.77 -17.44
N VAL A 152 7.67 18.33 -16.17
CA VAL A 152 7.83 16.89 -15.84
C VAL A 152 6.64 16.07 -16.39
N ALA A 153 5.40 16.52 -16.20
CA ALA A 153 4.22 15.81 -16.74
C ALA A 153 4.23 15.76 -18.29
N GLN A 154 4.70 16.83 -18.93
CA GLN A 154 4.87 16.85 -20.39
C GLN A 154 5.93 15.82 -20.84
N THR A 155 7.02 15.66 -20.08
CA THR A 155 8.05 14.63 -20.34
C THR A 155 7.47 13.22 -20.24
N GLU A 156 6.71 12.92 -19.20
CA GLU A 156 6.09 11.59 -19.01
C GLU A 156 5.07 11.25 -20.12
N LEU A 157 4.42 12.26 -20.70
CA LEU A 157 3.55 12.09 -21.88
C LEU A 157 4.29 12.03 -23.22
N GLY A 158 5.64 12.11 -23.23
CA GLY A 158 6.44 12.16 -24.45
C GLY A 158 6.29 13.47 -25.24
N ARG A 159 5.76 14.54 -24.63
CA ARG A 159 5.64 15.87 -25.23
C ARG A 159 6.95 16.66 -25.05
N ASN A 160 8.05 16.09 -25.52
CA ASN A 160 9.40 16.54 -25.20
C ASN A 160 9.68 17.98 -25.60
N ALA A 161 9.26 18.41 -26.80
CA ALA A 161 9.45 19.79 -27.26
C ALA A 161 8.71 20.83 -26.39
N GLU A 162 7.52 20.50 -25.90
CA GLU A 162 6.78 21.35 -24.99
C GLU A 162 7.47 21.39 -23.62
N ALA A 163 7.96 20.24 -23.13
CA ALA A 163 8.67 20.11 -21.87
C ALA A 163 9.97 20.94 -21.87
N ASP A 164 10.82 20.84 -22.93
CA ASP A 164 12.04 21.64 -23.03
C ASP A 164 11.77 23.13 -23.06
N SER A 165 10.72 23.57 -23.79
CA SER A 165 10.28 24.98 -23.80
C SER A 165 9.83 25.45 -22.41
N THR A 166 9.08 24.59 -21.68
CA THR A 166 8.61 24.90 -20.32
C THR A 166 9.79 24.97 -19.35
N PHE A 167 10.72 23.99 -19.40
CA PHE A 167 11.98 24.05 -18.62
C PHE A 167 12.83 25.26 -19.00
N GLY A 168 12.93 25.61 -20.27
CA GLY A 168 13.63 26.81 -20.73
C GLY A 168 13.06 28.10 -20.13
N THR A 169 11.75 28.18 -20.03
CA THR A 169 11.05 29.30 -19.36
C THR A 169 11.33 29.31 -17.87
N LEU A 170 11.22 28.15 -17.20
CA LEU A 170 11.52 27.97 -15.78
C LEU A 170 12.95 28.42 -15.43
N LEU A 171 13.94 27.91 -16.14
CA LEU A 171 15.36 28.16 -15.85
C LEU A 171 15.82 29.57 -16.23
N ARG A 172 15.14 30.22 -17.15
CA ARG A 172 15.35 31.65 -17.43
C ARG A 172 14.88 32.53 -16.28
N ILE A 173 13.76 32.17 -15.62
CA ILE A 173 13.20 32.91 -14.46
C ILE A 173 13.96 32.54 -13.18
N TYR A 174 14.30 31.25 -13.03
CA TYR A 174 14.96 30.69 -11.84
C TYR A 174 16.31 30.02 -12.20
N PRO A 175 17.37 30.81 -12.53
CA PRO A 175 18.65 30.27 -13.01
C PRO A 175 19.47 29.56 -11.95
N ARG A 176 19.01 29.48 -10.72
CA ARG A 176 19.64 28.75 -9.61
C ARG A 176 18.79 27.56 -9.12
N PHE A 177 17.85 27.10 -9.93
CA PHE A 177 16.99 25.97 -9.58
C PHE A 177 17.60 24.68 -10.10
N ASP A 178 18.35 23.99 -9.24
CA ASP A 178 19.12 22.77 -9.55
C ASP A 178 18.24 21.60 -9.98
N GLU A 179 17.07 21.38 -9.35
CA GLU A 179 16.13 20.34 -9.73
C GLU A 179 15.60 20.57 -11.17
N GLY A 180 15.41 21.81 -11.58
CA GLY A 180 15.01 22.15 -12.95
C GLY A 180 16.06 21.78 -14.00
N TYR A 181 17.35 22.01 -13.71
CA TYR A 181 18.45 21.57 -14.57
C TYR A 181 18.56 20.05 -14.60
N THR A 182 18.42 19.39 -13.45
CA THR A 182 18.44 17.91 -13.37
C THR A 182 17.34 17.30 -14.23
N ALA A 183 16.11 17.81 -14.11
CA ALA A 183 14.97 17.30 -14.88
C ALA A 183 15.11 17.57 -16.39
N ARG A 184 15.60 18.76 -16.80
CA ARG A 184 15.85 19.03 -18.22
C ARG A 184 17.01 18.23 -18.76
N GLY A 185 18.06 18.02 -17.98
CA GLY A 185 19.18 17.14 -18.35
C GLY A 185 18.71 15.71 -18.59
N ARG A 186 17.79 15.21 -17.77
CA ARG A 186 17.15 13.89 -17.98
C ARG A 186 16.33 13.85 -19.26
N LEU A 187 15.50 14.85 -19.54
CA LEU A 187 14.76 14.96 -20.79
C LEU A 187 15.69 14.89 -22.00
N ARG A 188 16.76 15.68 -22.00
CA ARG A 188 17.76 15.71 -23.08
C ARG A 188 18.49 14.37 -23.25
N ALA A 189 18.78 13.67 -22.14
CA ALA A 189 19.36 12.33 -22.20
C ALA A 189 18.41 11.32 -22.86
N ILE A 190 17.10 11.41 -22.59
CA ILE A 190 16.08 10.59 -23.26
C ILE A 190 16.00 10.89 -24.76
N GLU A 191 16.15 12.16 -25.15
CA GLU A 191 16.16 12.57 -26.56
C GLU A 191 17.49 12.29 -27.31
N GLY A 192 18.51 11.80 -26.57
CA GLY A 192 19.83 11.54 -27.12
C GLY A 192 20.75 12.78 -27.23
N ASP A 193 20.32 13.96 -26.76
CA ASP A 193 21.18 15.14 -26.61
C ASP A 193 22.07 14.99 -25.37
N THR A 194 23.08 14.12 -25.52
CA THR A 194 23.99 13.81 -24.40
C THR A 194 24.82 15.02 -23.98
N VAL A 195 25.20 15.88 -24.91
CA VAL A 195 26.02 17.08 -24.63
C VAL A 195 25.20 18.09 -23.81
N GLY A 196 23.98 18.36 -24.24
CA GLY A 196 23.08 19.25 -23.50
C GLY A 196 22.68 18.66 -22.12
N ALA A 197 22.50 17.34 -22.05
CA ALA A 197 22.21 16.65 -20.80
C ALA A 197 23.34 16.81 -19.78
N LEU A 198 24.58 16.50 -20.16
CA LEU A 198 25.76 16.63 -19.31
C LEU A 198 26.00 18.08 -18.85
N ALA A 199 25.74 19.06 -19.75
CA ALA A 199 25.86 20.48 -19.39
C ALA A 199 24.85 20.88 -18.30
N ASP A 200 23.58 20.50 -18.46
CA ASP A 200 22.53 20.79 -17.48
C ASP A 200 22.80 20.08 -16.15
N ILE A 201 23.17 18.80 -16.18
CA ILE A 201 23.43 18.01 -14.96
C ILE A 201 24.66 18.58 -14.23
N SER A 202 25.73 18.96 -14.95
CA SER A 202 26.92 19.60 -14.34
C SER A 202 26.53 20.92 -13.70
N ARG A 203 25.64 21.69 -14.33
CA ARG A 203 25.12 22.92 -13.76
C ARG A 203 24.29 22.67 -12.47
N ALA A 204 23.50 21.61 -12.42
CA ALA A 204 22.79 21.21 -11.21
C ALA A 204 23.76 20.88 -10.06
N ILE A 205 24.83 20.14 -10.36
CA ILE A 205 25.88 19.80 -9.38
C ILE A 205 26.60 21.06 -8.85
N GLU A 206 26.92 22.01 -9.73
CA GLU A 206 27.52 23.29 -9.31
C GLU A 206 26.61 24.08 -8.36
N LEU A 207 25.30 24.02 -8.57
CA LEU A 207 24.31 24.72 -7.74
C LEU A 207 24.05 24.03 -6.40
N SER A 208 24.06 22.69 -6.40
CA SER A 208 23.75 21.86 -5.23
C SER A 208 24.64 20.61 -5.20
N GLY A 209 25.87 20.76 -4.69
CA GLY A 209 26.81 19.65 -4.54
C GLY A 209 26.42 18.54 -3.58
N THR A 210 25.25 18.66 -2.92
CA THR A 210 24.68 17.65 -2.02
C THR A 210 23.42 16.96 -2.59
N ALA A 211 22.99 17.38 -3.78
CA ALA A 211 21.90 16.71 -4.48
C ALA A 211 22.40 15.40 -5.10
N LEU A 212 21.79 14.29 -4.74
CA LEU A 212 22.23 12.96 -5.16
C LEU A 212 21.89 12.67 -6.64
N GLN A 213 20.68 13.03 -7.07
CA GLN A 213 20.16 12.67 -8.39
C GLN A 213 21.03 13.12 -9.58
N PRO A 214 21.59 14.33 -9.59
CA PRO A 214 22.49 14.75 -10.67
C PRO A 214 23.72 13.83 -10.83
N TYR A 215 24.33 13.37 -9.74
CA TYR A 215 25.48 12.46 -9.79
C TYR A 215 25.09 11.11 -10.37
N LEU A 216 23.96 10.53 -9.92
CA LEU A 216 23.47 9.24 -10.43
C LEU A 216 23.14 9.32 -11.94
N LEU A 217 22.48 10.40 -12.35
CA LEU A 217 22.13 10.60 -13.75
C LEU A 217 23.36 10.81 -14.62
N ARG A 218 24.36 11.57 -14.15
CA ARG A 218 25.62 11.76 -14.90
C ARG A 218 26.39 10.46 -14.99
N ALA A 219 26.49 9.71 -13.90
CA ALA A 219 27.15 8.40 -13.90
C ALA A 219 26.52 7.44 -14.92
N ASP A 220 25.16 7.38 -15.00
CA ASP A 220 24.47 6.54 -15.99
C ASP A 220 24.82 6.93 -17.44
N ILE A 221 24.82 8.24 -17.74
CA ILE A 221 25.19 8.74 -19.05
C ILE A 221 26.66 8.40 -19.37
N GLU A 222 27.58 8.62 -18.44
CA GLU A 222 29.00 8.37 -18.58
C GLU A 222 29.31 6.87 -18.74
N VAL A 223 28.58 5.99 -18.02
CA VAL A 223 28.67 4.53 -18.22
C VAL A 223 28.28 4.13 -19.64
N ARG A 224 27.17 4.67 -20.17
CA ARG A 224 26.73 4.39 -21.53
C ARG A 224 27.75 4.87 -22.59
N GLN A 225 28.50 5.93 -22.29
CA GLN A 225 29.58 6.44 -23.10
C GLN A 225 30.91 5.73 -22.87
N LYS A 226 30.98 4.79 -21.92
CA LYS A 226 32.20 4.10 -21.48
C LYS A 226 33.25 5.06 -20.88
N ASN A 227 32.85 6.20 -20.36
CA ASN A 227 33.69 7.16 -19.64
C ASN A 227 33.81 6.75 -18.16
N TRP A 228 34.50 5.64 -17.94
CA TRP A 228 34.52 4.95 -16.65
C TRP A 228 35.07 5.79 -15.50
N ASP A 229 36.11 6.60 -15.71
CA ASP A 229 36.72 7.45 -14.68
C ASP A 229 35.72 8.51 -14.15
N SER A 230 35.01 9.16 -15.06
CA SER A 230 34.00 10.15 -14.72
C SER A 230 32.82 9.49 -13.95
N ALA A 231 32.35 8.34 -14.43
CA ALA A 231 31.30 7.56 -13.79
C ALA A 231 31.73 7.11 -12.38
N LEU A 232 32.99 6.68 -12.20
CA LEU A 232 33.56 6.31 -10.90
C LEU A 232 33.56 7.47 -9.91
N ALA A 233 33.95 8.66 -10.38
CA ALA A 233 33.97 9.86 -9.55
C ALA A 233 32.55 10.19 -9.02
N ASP A 234 31.54 10.13 -9.89
CA ASP A 234 30.15 10.40 -9.53
C ASP A 234 29.59 9.35 -8.58
N MET A 235 29.86 8.06 -8.82
CA MET A 235 29.44 7.01 -7.90
C MET A 235 30.11 7.11 -6.52
N ASN A 236 31.36 7.58 -6.45
CA ASN A 236 32.00 7.85 -5.18
C ASN A 236 31.28 8.97 -4.40
N GLU A 237 30.85 10.03 -5.10
CA GLU A 237 30.05 11.09 -4.48
C GLU A 237 28.67 10.61 -4.06
N ALA A 238 28.01 9.77 -4.86
CA ALA A 238 26.72 9.16 -4.49
C ALA A 238 26.85 8.32 -3.21
N ILE A 239 27.89 7.50 -3.11
CA ILE A 239 28.18 6.71 -1.89
C ILE A 239 28.52 7.60 -0.70
N ARG A 240 29.28 8.68 -0.90
CA ARG A 240 29.58 9.64 0.16
C ARG A 240 28.31 10.28 0.73
N LEU A 241 27.33 10.55 -0.13
CA LEU A 241 26.05 11.16 0.25
C LEU A 241 25.11 10.14 0.90
N ARG A 242 25.09 8.89 0.44
CA ARG A 242 24.26 7.80 1.01
C ARG A 242 25.07 6.49 1.11
N PRO A 243 25.79 6.27 2.21
CA PRO A 243 26.76 5.17 2.33
C PRO A 243 26.16 3.79 2.59
N HIS A 244 24.85 3.67 2.78
CA HIS A 244 24.19 2.39 3.09
C HIS A 244 23.26 1.89 1.99
N GLU A 245 23.36 2.43 0.78
CA GLU A 245 22.59 1.99 -0.37
C GLU A 245 23.39 0.95 -1.17
N SER A 246 22.93 -0.28 -1.16
CA SER A 246 23.63 -1.44 -1.78
C SER A 246 23.83 -1.26 -3.28
N ASP A 247 22.86 -0.68 -3.98
CA ASP A 247 22.86 -0.47 -5.43
C ASP A 247 24.03 0.41 -5.90
N TYR A 248 24.46 1.37 -5.09
CA TYR A 248 25.57 2.25 -5.47
C TYR A 248 26.90 1.51 -5.47
N TYR A 249 27.09 0.58 -4.53
CA TYR A 249 28.27 -0.29 -4.52
C TYR A 249 28.24 -1.29 -5.67
N LEU A 250 27.07 -1.87 -5.96
CA LEU A 250 26.90 -2.76 -7.12
C LEU A 250 27.28 -2.05 -8.44
N ASN A 251 26.78 -0.84 -8.66
CA ASN A 251 27.08 -0.06 -9.85
C ASN A 251 28.55 0.39 -9.88
N ARG A 252 29.14 0.77 -8.74
CA ARG A 252 30.55 1.12 -8.67
C ARG A 252 31.44 -0.09 -8.93
N ALA A 253 31.06 -1.27 -8.45
CA ALA A 253 31.78 -2.51 -8.77
C ALA A 253 31.81 -2.79 -10.27
N PHE A 254 30.67 -2.58 -10.96
CA PHE A 254 30.62 -2.69 -12.42
C PHE A 254 31.57 -1.72 -13.13
N ILE A 255 31.62 -0.46 -12.68
CA ILE A 255 32.51 0.55 -13.22
C ILE A 255 33.97 0.16 -12.97
N ARG A 256 34.32 -0.25 -11.75
CA ARG A 256 35.65 -0.72 -11.37
C ARG A 256 36.11 -1.93 -12.17
N TYR A 257 35.21 -2.87 -12.41
CA TYR A 257 35.48 -4.03 -13.27
C TYR A 257 35.91 -3.58 -14.68
N ASN A 258 35.20 -2.59 -15.28
CA ASN A 258 35.54 -2.06 -16.60
C ASN A 258 36.79 -1.17 -16.60
N LEU A 259 37.31 -0.80 -15.45
CA LEU A 259 38.59 -0.13 -15.25
C LEU A 259 39.70 -1.10 -14.85
N ASP A 260 39.46 -2.43 -14.97
CA ASP A 260 40.37 -3.50 -14.54
C ASP A 260 40.74 -3.47 -13.06
N ASP A 261 39.99 -2.69 -12.21
CA ASP A 261 40.12 -2.71 -10.76
C ASP A 261 39.33 -3.88 -10.15
N TYR A 262 39.79 -5.10 -10.41
CA TYR A 262 39.13 -6.34 -9.93
C TYR A 262 39.08 -6.44 -8.39
N PHE A 263 40.08 -5.92 -7.70
CA PHE A 263 40.09 -5.90 -6.22
C PHE A 263 39.03 -4.95 -5.67
N GLY A 264 38.93 -3.74 -6.22
CA GLY A 264 37.92 -2.79 -5.84
C GLY A 264 36.51 -3.28 -6.18
N ALA A 265 36.34 -3.90 -7.35
CA ALA A 265 35.06 -4.50 -7.75
C ALA A 265 34.63 -5.62 -6.79
N MET A 266 35.56 -6.54 -6.45
CA MET A 266 35.30 -7.61 -5.49
C MET A 266 34.92 -7.08 -4.10
N SER A 267 35.60 -6.02 -3.64
CA SER A 267 35.28 -5.38 -2.37
C SER A 267 33.87 -4.81 -2.35
N ASP A 268 33.48 -4.14 -3.44
CA ASP A 268 32.15 -3.53 -3.56
C ASP A 268 31.06 -4.59 -3.65
N TYR A 269 31.25 -5.68 -4.41
CA TYR A 269 30.28 -6.81 -4.43
C TYR A 269 30.15 -7.46 -3.05
N ASN A 270 31.25 -7.64 -2.33
CA ASN A 270 31.20 -8.18 -0.96
C ASN A 270 30.40 -7.26 -0.04
N TYR A 271 30.60 -5.94 -0.11
CA TYR A 271 29.88 -4.99 0.72
C TYR A 271 28.41 -4.91 0.35
N THR A 272 28.07 -4.99 -0.94
CA THR A 272 26.67 -5.13 -1.39
C THR A 272 26.00 -6.32 -0.72
N LEU A 273 26.70 -7.49 -0.64
CA LEU A 273 26.17 -8.71 -0.06
C LEU A 273 26.21 -8.71 1.50
N GLU A 274 27.01 -7.85 2.12
CA GLU A 274 26.89 -7.58 3.57
C GLU A 274 25.60 -6.79 3.88
N LEU A 275 25.24 -5.83 3.02
CA LEU A 275 23.99 -5.06 3.16
C LEU A 275 22.77 -5.89 2.76
N GLU A 276 22.87 -6.63 1.66
CA GLU A 276 21.80 -7.44 1.07
C GLU A 276 22.30 -8.85 0.71
N PRO A 277 22.26 -9.81 1.63
CA PRO A 277 22.83 -11.16 1.42
C PRO A 277 22.22 -11.96 0.27
N TYR A 278 21.02 -11.60 -0.18
CA TYR A 278 20.30 -12.26 -1.27
C TYR A 278 20.21 -11.40 -2.54
N ASN A 279 21.08 -10.42 -2.70
CA ASN A 279 21.13 -9.61 -3.93
C ASN A 279 21.65 -10.48 -5.09
N SER A 280 20.72 -10.90 -5.94
CA SER A 280 20.99 -11.85 -7.05
C SER A 280 21.98 -11.27 -8.07
N ALA A 281 21.91 -9.96 -8.33
CA ALA A 281 22.84 -9.30 -9.26
C ALA A 281 24.27 -9.27 -8.72
N ALA A 282 24.44 -8.95 -7.44
CA ALA A 282 25.76 -8.94 -6.79
C ALA A 282 26.37 -10.35 -6.74
N LEU A 283 25.58 -11.38 -6.39
CA LEU A 283 26.03 -12.77 -6.41
C LEU A 283 26.46 -13.18 -7.82
N PHE A 284 25.67 -12.89 -8.83
CA PHE A 284 25.96 -13.23 -10.22
C PHE A 284 27.24 -12.55 -10.72
N ASN A 285 27.35 -11.23 -10.55
CA ASN A 285 28.50 -10.45 -11.00
C ASN A 285 29.78 -10.88 -10.26
N ARG A 286 29.69 -11.15 -8.94
CA ARG A 286 30.81 -11.65 -8.17
C ARG A 286 31.25 -13.04 -8.64
N ALA A 287 30.31 -13.89 -9.03
CA ALA A 287 30.61 -15.19 -9.60
C ALA A 287 31.37 -15.07 -10.92
N LEU A 288 30.95 -14.16 -11.81
CA LEU A 288 31.67 -13.94 -13.07
C LEU A 288 33.10 -13.43 -12.82
N LEU A 289 33.27 -12.47 -11.91
CA LEU A 289 34.60 -11.97 -11.54
C LEU A 289 35.47 -13.09 -10.94
N ARG A 290 34.93 -13.95 -10.07
CA ARG A 290 35.61 -15.12 -9.50
C ARG A 290 36.00 -16.15 -10.57
N TYR A 291 35.11 -16.36 -11.54
CA TYR A 291 35.39 -17.23 -12.69
C TYR A 291 36.59 -16.71 -13.51
N GLU A 292 36.64 -15.42 -13.74
CA GLU A 292 37.70 -14.77 -14.51
C GLU A 292 39.07 -14.87 -13.81
N VAL A 293 39.09 -14.68 -12.47
CA VAL A 293 40.32 -14.85 -11.70
C VAL A 293 40.58 -16.32 -11.28
N LYS A 294 39.83 -17.26 -11.85
CA LYS A 294 39.96 -18.73 -11.66
C LYS A 294 39.67 -19.22 -10.24
N ASP A 295 38.92 -18.47 -9.44
CA ASP A 295 38.35 -18.93 -8.17
C ASP A 295 37.04 -19.70 -8.45
N LEU A 296 37.20 -20.85 -9.11
CA LEU A 296 36.09 -21.61 -9.68
C LEU A 296 35.12 -22.16 -8.62
N ASP A 297 35.65 -22.55 -7.43
CA ASP A 297 34.83 -23.14 -6.37
C ASP A 297 33.86 -22.09 -5.82
N ARG A 298 34.35 -20.91 -5.45
CA ARG A 298 33.49 -19.84 -4.96
C ARG A 298 32.62 -19.22 -6.03
N ALA A 299 33.04 -19.26 -7.31
CA ALA A 299 32.18 -18.86 -8.42
C ALA A 299 30.95 -19.78 -8.53
N ALA A 300 31.16 -21.09 -8.39
CA ALA A 300 30.04 -22.04 -8.38
C ALA A 300 29.09 -21.83 -7.19
N ASP A 301 29.65 -21.61 -5.98
CA ASP A 301 28.85 -21.35 -4.77
C ASP A 301 27.92 -20.13 -4.96
N ASP A 302 28.43 -19.03 -5.53
CA ASP A 302 27.65 -17.84 -5.83
C ASP A 302 26.55 -18.10 -6.86
N LEU A 303 26.85 -18.81 -7.96
CA LEU A 303 25.86 -19.17 -8.99
C LEU A 303 24.78 -20.10 -8.45
N GLU A 304 25.16 -21.07 -7.58
CA GLU A 304 24.20 -21.91 -6.89
C GLU A 304 23.30 -21.10 -5.95
N ALA A 305 23.85 -20.05 -5.30
CA ALA A 305 23.05 -19.14 -4.47
C ALA A 305 22.05 -18.36 -5.33
N VAL A 306 22.44 -17.87 -6.50
CA VAL A 306 21.51 -17.24 -7.46
C VAL A 306 20.39 -18.21 -7.84
N LEU A 307 20.71 -19.47 -8.15
CA LEU A 307 19.70 -20.49 -8.52
C LEU A 307 18.80 -20.92 -7.35
N LYS A 308 19.20 -20.71 -6.10
CA LYS A 308 18.32 -20.89 -4.95
C LYS A 308 17.29 -19.76 -4.84
N ILE A 309 17.66 -18.54 -5.24
CA ILE A 309 16.77 -17.37 -5.27
C ILE A 309 15.83 -17.45 -6.48
N ASP A 310 16.39 -17.67 -7.67
CA ASP A 310 15.67 -17.83 -8.93
C ASP A 310 16.13 -19.09 -9.66
N LYS A 311 15.39 -20.18 -9.50
CA LYS A 311 15.67 -21.48 -10.12
C LYS A 311 15.63 -21.46 -11.64
N ASP A 312 15.02 -20.43 -12.20
CA ASP A 312 14.78 -20.26 -13.61
C ASP A 312 15.79 -19.31 -14.25
N ASN A 313 16.76 -18.81 -13.47
CA ASN A 313 17.79 -17.90 -13.97
C ASN A 313 18.67 -18.59 -15.00
N PHE A 314 18.42 -18.26 -16.25
CA PHE A 314 19.12 -18.84 -17.40
C PHE A 314 20.63 -18.56 -17.37
N HIS A 315 21.01 -17.30 -17.08
CA HIS A 315 22.41 -16.88 -17.06
C HIS A 315 23.20 -17.61 -15.98
N ALA A 316 22.65 -17.70 -14.78
CA ALA A 316 23.28 -18.44 -13.69
C ALA A 316 23.41 -19.93 -14.00
N GLN A 317 22.37 -20.54 -14.60
CA GLN A 317 22.39 -21.95 -14.97
C GLN A 317 23.47 -22.25 -16.04
N TYR A 318 23.58 -21.39 -17.06
CA TYR A 318 24.57 -21.56 -18.12
C TYR A 318 25.99 -21.36 -17.59
N ASN A 319 26.24 -20.26 -16.86
CA ASN A 319 27.56 -19.97 -16.30
C ASN A 319 27.99 -21.01 -15.26
N LEU A 320 27.07 -21.55 -14.45
CA LEU A 320 27.39 -22.67 -13.57
C LEU A 320 27.84 -23.92 -14.34
N GLY A 321 27.22 -24.18 -15.50
CA GLY A 321 27.66 -25.22 -16.42
C GLY A 321 29.10 -25.00 -16.90
N LEU A 322 29.47 -23.78 -17.31
CA LEU A 322 30.83 -23.42 -17.74
C LEU A 322 31.83 -23.55 -16.58
N VAL A 323 31.50 -23.04 -15.42
CA VAL A 323 32.32 -23.14 -14.21
C VAL A 323 32.57 -24.63 -13.86
N ASN A 324 31.52 -25.45 -13.87
CA ASN A 324 31.66 -26.90 -13.59
C ASN A 324 32.48 -27.63 -14.66
N LEU A 325 32.41 -27.18 -15.92
CA LEU A 325 33.25 -27.72 -17.00
C LEU A 325 34.74 -27.46 -16.72
N GLU A 326 35.11 -26.24 -16.35
CA GLU A 326 36.49 -25.91 -15.99
C GLU A 326 36.97 -26.57 -14.69
N ARG A 327 36.07 -26.80 -13.72
CA ARG A 327 36.36 -27.54 -12.48
C ARG A 327 36.60 -29.02 -12.73
N GLY A 328 36.38 -29.52 -13.96
CA GLY A 328 36.41 -30.95 -14.25
C GLY A 328 35.21 -31.74 -13.75
N LYS A 329 34.17 -31.06 -13.24
CA LYS A 329 32.88 -31.65 -12.81
C LYS A 329 31.96 -31.85 -14.00
N TYR A 330 32.40 -32.66 -14.98
CA TYR A 330 31.72 -32.78 -16.28
C TYR A 330 30.28 -33.27 -16.19
N ARG A 331 29.94 -34.14 -15.21
CA ARG A 331 28.57 -34.63 -15.02
C ARG A 331 27.64 -33.48 -14.58
N ASP A 332 28.09 -32.64 -13.68
CA ASP A 332 27.32 -31.49 -13.18
C ASP A 332 27.17 -30.45 -14.28
N ALA A 333 28.24 -30.23 -15.05
CA ALA A 333 28.18 -29.37 -16.24
C ALA A 333 27.13 -29.85 -17.26
N LEU A 334 27.13 -31.15 -17.57
CA LEU A 334 26.12 -31.74 -18.47
C LEU A 334 24.69 -31.54 -17.94
N ALA A 335 24.46 -31.73 -16.63
CA ALA A 335 23.17 -31.54 -16.03
C ALA A 335 22.70 -30.06 -16.20
N ASN A 336 23.61 -29.11 -15.99
CA ASN A 336 23.32 -27.70 -16.20
C ASN A 336 22.95 -27.39 -17.66
N PHE A 337 23.75 -27.89 -18.63
CA PHE A 337 23.48 -27.66 -20.07
C PHE A 337 22.23 -28.41 -20.54
N ASP A 338 21.90 -29.56 -20.00
CA ASP A 338 20.66 -30.29 -20.33
C ASP A 338 19.40 -29.51 -19.89
N VAL A 339 19.44 -28.84 -18.73
CA VAL A 339 18.37 -27.93 -18.28
C VAL A 339 18.20 -26.79 -19.31
N ILE A 340 19.31 -26.19 -19.73
CA ILE A 340 19.30 -25.10 -20.72
C ILE A 340 18.75 -25.58 -22.07
N ASN A 341 19.29 -26.70 -22.61
CA ASN A 341 18.90 -27.23 -23.90
C ASN A 341 17.43 -27.67 -23.95
N LYS A 342 16.89 -28.14 -22.84
CA LYS A 342 15.47 -28.47 -22.73
C LYS A 342 14.57 -27.24 -22.77
N ARG A 343 15.00 -26.15 -22.12
CA ARG A 343 14.21 -24.93 -21.97
C ARG A 343 14.39 -23.99 -23.17
N TYR A 344 15.60 -23.95 -23.71
CA TYR A 344 16.02 -23.12 -24.85
C TYR A 344 16.63 -23.99 -25.95
N PRO A 345 15.82 -24.77 -26.66
CA PRO A 345 16.29 -25.78 -27.61
C PRO A 345 16.99 -25.20 -28.83
N ARG A 346 17.00 -23.90 -29.05
CA ARG A 346 17.72 -23.20 -30.13
C ARG A 346 19.00 -22.54 -29.66
N PHE A 347 19.31 -22.56 -28.38
CA PHE A 347 20.51 -21.94 -27.83
C PHE A 347 21.76 -22.82 -28.10
N HIS A 348 22.33 -22.67 -29.30
CA HIS A 348 23.43 -23.47 -29.76
C HIS A 348 24.69 -23.46 -28.87
N PRO A 349 25.08 -22.32 -28.13
CA PRO A 349 26.27 -22.36 -27.29
C PRO A 349 26.25 -23.45 -26.22
N ALA A 350 25.04 -23.72 -25.64
CA ALA A 350 24.93 -24.80 -24.66
C ALA A 350 25.16 -26.21 -25.26
N PHE A 351 24.86 -26.40 -26.55
CA PHE A 351 25.16 -27.67 -27.24
C PHE A 351 26.66 -27.83 -27.49
N TYR A 352 27.39 -26.76 -27.83
CA TYR A 352 28.84 -26.80 -27.94
C TYR A 352 29.53 -27.03 -26.59
N ALA A 353 29.11 -26.34 -25.54
CA ALA A 353 29.61 -26.55 -24.19
C ALA A 353 29.35 -27.99 -23.70
N ARG A 354 28.16 -28.53 -24.00
CA ARG A 354 27.82 -29.94 -23.74
C ARG A 354 28.69 -30.90 -24.56
N ALA A 355 28.98 -30.61 -25.81
CA ALA A 355 29.90 -31.38 -26.66
C ALA A 355 31.30 -31.43 -26.04
N GLU A 356 31.79 -30.32 -25.54
CA GLU A 356 33.09 -30.23 -24.88
C GLU A 356 33.13 -31.06 -23.59
N ALA A 357 32.07 -31.01 -22.78
CA ALA A 357 31.94 -31.85 -21.59
C ALA A 357 32.04 -33.34 -21.95
N PHE A 358 31.29 -33.79 -22.97
CA PHE A 358 31.40 -35.20 -23.43
C PHE A 358 32.77 -35.56 -23.99
N ARG A 359 33.42 -34.66 -24.70
CA ARG A 359 34.78 -34.83 -25.21
C ARG A 359 35.79 -35.04 -24.10
N LEU A 360 35.71 -34.22 -23.04
CA LEU A 360 36.59 -34.34 -21.85
C LEU A 360 36.32 -35.58 -21.03
N MET A 361 35.10 -36.14 -21.08
CA MET A 361 34.75 -37.43 -20.50
C MET A 361 35.17 -38.64 -21.38
N GLY A 362 35.73 -38.42 -22.55
CA GLY A 362 36.09 -39.48 -23.49
C GLY A 362 34.92 -40.05 -24.31
N ASN A 363 33.72 -39.48 -24.19
CA ASN A 363 32.55 -39.93 -24.94
C ASN A 363 32.44 -39.19 -26.29
N MET A 364 33.33 -39.55 -27.23
CA MET A 364 33.47 -38.90 -28.53
C MET A 364 32.16 -38.96 -29.34
N LYS A 365 31.40 -40.06 -29.23
CA LYS A 365 30.10 -40.20 -29.97
C LYS A 365 29.10 -39.18 -29.52
N ALA A 366 28.89 -39.00 -28.24
CA ALA A 366 27.95 -38.01 -27.67
C ALA A 366 28.43 -36.55 -27.94
N ALA A 367 29.77 -36.35 -27.91
CA ALA A 367 30.37 -35.06 -28.26
C ALA A 367 30.03 -34.63 -29.71
N LEU A 368 30.26 -35.53 -30.66
CA LEU A 368 29.96 -35.25 -32.10
C LEU A 368 28.46 -35.06 -32.33
N GLN A 369 27.60 -35.81 -31.64
CA GLN A 369 26.15 -35.60 -31.75
C GLN A 369 25.73 -34.23 -31.22
N SER A 370 26.25 -33.79 -30.10
CA SER A 370 25.93 -32.47 -29.49
C SER A 370 26.45 -31.34 -30.40
N ALA A 371 27.70 -31.46 -30.91
CA ALA A 371 28.26 -30.47 -31.83
C ALA A 371 27.43 -30.37 -33.14
N HIS A 372 27.03 -31.51 -33.70
CA HIS A 372 26.20 -31.52 -34.91
C HIS A 372 24.85 -30.80 -34.72
N ILE A 373 24.19 -30.98 -33.55
CA ILE A 373 22.97 -30.22 -33.22
C ILE A 373 23.29 -28.72 -33.17
N GLY A 374 24.39 -28.31 -32.51
CA GLY A 374 24.84 -26.93 -32.48
C GLY A 374 25.04 -26.35 -33.90
N ASP A 375 25.74 -27.11 -34.79
CA ASP A 375 25.96 -26.68 -36.20
C ASP A 375 24.65 -26.54 -36.97
N GLU A 376 23.69 -27.44 -36.78
CA GLU A 376 22.38 -27.33 -37.43
C GLU A 376 21.62 -26.09 -36.97
N LEU A 377 21.67 -25.78 -35.67
CA LEU A 377 21.04 -24.60 -35.08
C LEU A 377 21.68 -23.31 -35.64
N VAL A 378 22.99 -23.24 -35.72
CA VAL A 378 23.71 -22.11 -36.35
C VAL A 378 23.31 -21.93 -37.80
N ARG A 379 23.30 -23.03 -38.60
CA ARG A 379 22.84 -22.97 -39.98
C ARG A 379 21.38 -22.51 -40.11
N ALA A 380 20.53 -22.92 -39.19
CA ALA A 380 19.12 -22.49 -39.17
C ALA A 380 19.00 -21.01 -38.79
N TYR A 381 19.80 -20.52 -37.87
CA TYR A 381 19.89 -19.11 -37.50
C TYR A 381 20.37 -18.23 -38.66
N VAL A 382 21.46 -18.61 -39.32
CA VAL A 382 21.98 -17.88 -40.50
C VAL A 382 20.97 -17.81 -41.64
N ARG A 383 20.12 -18.84 -41.78
CA ARG A 383 19.04 -18.85 -42.81
C ARG A 383 17.82 -18.02 -42.44
N ASN A 384 17.59 -17.77 -41.17
CA ASN A 384 16.43 -17.06 -40.69
C ASN A 384 16.74 -16.30 -39.37
N PRO A 385 17.46 -15.16 -39.48
CA PRO A 385 17.94 -14.42 -38.32
C PRO A 385 16.80 -13.80 -37.47
N GLU A 386 15.58 -13.72 -37.97
CA GLU A 386 14.41 -13.21 -37.24
C GLU A 386 13.94 -14.09 -36.06
N LYS A 387 14.47 -15.32 -35.95
CA LYS A 387 14.15 -16.24 -34.86
C LYS A 387 15.23 -16.21 -33.77
N ASN A 388 15.01 -15.39 -32.76
CA ASN A 388 15.91 -15.32 -31.60
C ASN A 388 16.19 -16.73 -31.03
N PRO A 389 17.46 -17.15 -30.83
CA PRO A 389 17.84 -18.42 -30.20
C PRO A 389 17.22 -18.62 -28.80
N LEU A 390 16.84 -17.53 -28.14
CA LEU A 390 16.23 -17.53 -26.81
C LEU A 390 14.69 -17.55 -26.81
N ASP A 391 14.04 -17.55 -27.99
CA ASP A 391 12.58 -17.67 -28.04
C ASP A 391 12.14 -19.01 -27.44
N ARG A 392 11.35 -18.92 -26.38
CA ARG A 392 10.66 -20.09 -25.81
C ARG A 392 9.62 -20.59 -26.81
N PRO A 393 9.49 -21.90 -27.04
CA PRO A 393 8.27 -22.40 -27.67
C PRO A 393 7.09 -21.96 -26.79
N ALA A 394 6.04 -21.42 -27.41
CA ALA A 394 4.89 -20.83 -26.73
C ALA A 394 4.26 -21.85 -25.74
N ILE A 395 4.65 -21.75 -24.49
CA ILE A 395 3.97 -22.34 -23.36
C ILE A 395 3.54 -21.14 -22.50
N GLN A 396 2.23 -21.03 -22.37
CA GLN A 396 1.41 -20.06 -21.65
C GLN A 396 2.13 -19.06 -20.73
N ALA A 397 1.87 -17.78 -21.01
CA ALA A 397 2.28 -16.62 -20.23
C ALA A 397 1.87 -16.74 -18.76
N GLY A 398 2.87 -16.97 -17.91
CA GLY A 398 2.82 -16.71 -16.49
C GLY A 398 4.03 -15.86 -16.17
N THR A 399 3.79 -14.62 -15.86
CA THR A 399 4.67 -13.62 -15.22
C THR A 399 6.16 -13.95 -15.22
N ALA A 400 6.91 -13.39 -16.14
CA ALA A 400 8.37 -13.34 -16.07
C ALA A 400 8.80 -11.87 -16.14
N ASN A 401 9.49 -11.46 -15.09
CA ASN A 401 10.16 -10.19 -15.01
C ASN A 401 11.47 -10.20 -15.80
N ASN A 402 11.70 -9.09 -16.49
CA ASN A 402 12.96 -8.45 -16.82
C ASN A 402 14.01 -9.28 -17.58
N GLY A 403 13.65 -9.69 -18.81
CA GLY A 403 14.64 -9.74 -19.88
C GLY A 403 14.27 -8.66 -20.88
N SER A 404 15.16 -7.72 -21.14
CA SER A 404 14.97 -6.73 -22.20
C SER A 404 14.62 -7.43 -23.50
N PRO A 405 13.63 -6.93 -24.29
CA PRO A 405 13.32 -7.52 -25.58
C PRO A 405 14.55 -7.47 -26.49
N ALA A 406 14.85 -8.58 -27.15
CA ALA A 406 15.91 -8.63 -28.13
C ALA A 406 15.67 -7.59 -29.24
N ARG A 407 16.65 -6.76 -29.49
CA ARG A 407 16.61 -5.85 -30.65
C ARG A 407 16.82 -6.66 -31.94
N GLU A 408 16.04 -6.37 -32.95
CA GLU A 408 15.88 -7.15 -34.18
C GLU A 408 17.14 -7.36 -35.06
N ASN A 409 18.37 -6.94 -34.66
CA ASN A 409 19.59 -7.00 -35.45
C ASN A 409 20.88 -7.24 -34.64
N GLU A 410 20.85 -8.11 -33.63
CA GLU A 410 22.07 -8.39 -32.85
C GLU A 410 22.88 -9.55 -33.45
N SER A 411 24.21 -9.39 -33.51
CA SER A 411 25.15 -10.43 -33.93
C SER A 411 25.27 -11.56 -32.88
N GLU A 412 25.77 -12.75 -33.29
CA GLU A 412 26.02 -13.85 -32.34
C GLU A 412 26.99 -13.43 -31.22
N GLU A 413 27.93 -12.59 -31.51
CA GLU A 413 28.92 -12.04 -30.57
C GLU A 413 28.23 -11.13 -29.54
N GLU A 414 27.30 -10.26 -29.98
CA GLU A 414 26.49 -9.42 -29.08
C GLU A 414 25.55 -10.22 -28.19
N VAL A 415 24.99 -11.33 -28.70
CA VAL A 415 24.16 -12.25 -27.89
C VAL A 415 25.03 -12.97 -26.86
N MET A 416 26.22 -13.43 -27.21
CA MET A 416 27.16 -14.06 -26.28
C MET A 416 27.72 -13.07 -25.25
N ASP A 417 28.05 -11.86 -25.67
CA ASP A 417 28.49 -10.79 -24.78
C ASP A 417 27.41 -10.44 -23.76
N ARG A 418 26.11 -10.49 -24.14
CA ARG A 418 25.00 -10.27 -23.23
C ARG A 418 24.88 -11.38 -22.16
N PHE A 419 25.27 -12.62 -22.48
CA PHE A 419 25.30 -13.71 -21.49
C PHE A 419 26.38 -13.52 -20.43
N ASN A 420 27.44 -12.83 -20.76
CA ASN A 420 28.55 -12.54 -19.87
C ASN A 420 28.52 -11.12 -19.31
N GLN A 421 27.52 -10.30 -19.68
CA GLN A 421 27.40 -8.95 -19.16
C GLN A 421 27.05 -8.96 -17.68
N LEU A 422 27.81 -8.19 -16.93
CA LEU A 422 27.50 -7.87 -15.53
C LEU A 422 26.15 -7.15 -15.44
N VAL A 423 25.39 -7.49 -14.44
CA VAL A 423 24.08 -6.86 -14.16
C VAL A 423 24.30 -5.56 -13.40
N THR A 424 23.71 -4.48 -13.88
CA THR A 424 23.66 -3.20 -13.18
C THR A 424 22.23 -2.91 -12.77
N VAL A 425 22.05 -2.26 -11.62
CA VAL A 425 20.74 -1.71 -11.23
C VAL A 425 20.60 -0.35 -11.90
N GLY A 426 19.48 -0.15 -12.62
CA GLY A 426 19.20 1.12 -13.26
C GLY A 426 19.08 2.23 -12.21
N THR A 427 19.96 3.23 -12.30
CA THR A 427 19.93 4.39 -11.40
C THR A 427 18.74 5.32 -11.65
N THR A 428 17.93 5.01 -12.67
CA THR A 428 16.81 5.83 -13.12
C THR A 428 15.44 5.36 -12.62
N SER A 429 15.36 4.18 -11.97
CA SER A 429 14.06 3.61 -11.55
C SER A 429 13.42 4.31 -10.35
N ASP A 430 14.19 5.10 -9.59
CA ASP A 430 13.72 5.73 -8.35
C ASP A 430 13.42 7.24 -8.48
N THR A 431 13.17 7.75 -9.66
CA THR A 431 12.59 9.09 -9.78
C THR A 431 11.06 9.04 -9.67
N GLN A 432 10.53 8.37 -8.67
CA GLN A 432 9.23 8.76 -8.16
C GLN A 432 9.34 10.20 -7.70
N LEU A 433 8.57 11.08 -8.32
CA LEU A 433 8.38 12.45 -7.86
C LEU A 433 7.98 12.39 -6.39
N SER A 434 8.91 12.65 -5.50
CA SER A 434 8.61 12.80 -4.10
C SER A 434 8.24 14.26 -3.87
N TYR A 435 7.03 14.49 -3.38
CA TYR A 435 6.58 15.83 -3.02
C TYR A 435 7.46 16.41 -1.89
N ASN A 436 8.06 15.54 -1.10
CA ASN A 436 9.00 15.90 -0.06
C ASN A 436 9.78 14.67 0.43
N ASP A 437 11.02 14.47 -0.04
CA ASP A 437 11.90 13.37 0.40
C ASP A 437 12.22 13.38 1.90
N ARG A 438 11.94 14.46 2.60
CA ARG A 438 12.23 14.62 4.03
C ARG A 438 11.10 14.13 4.92
N ILE A 439 9.94 13.81 4.35
CA ILE A 439 8.74 13.49 5.11
C ILE A 439 8.51 11.98 5.12
N LYS A 440 9.30 11.25 5.90
CA LYS A 440 8.96 9.90 6.37
C LYS A 440 8.51 10.03 7.81
N GLY A 441 7.19 10.05 8.01
CA GLY A 441 6.62 10.14 9.36
C GLY A 441 7.02 8.92 10.19
N ARG A 442 7.77 9.13 11.26
CA ARG A 442 8.29 8.07 12.16
C ARG A 442 7.20 7.20 12.81
N VAL A 443 5.97 7.69 12.83
CA VAL A 443 4.81 7.02 13.48
C VAL A 443 4.13 6.04 12.53
N GLN A 444 4.24 6.23 11.20
CA GLN A 444 3.52 5.49 10.18
C GLN A 444 4.27 4.27 9.63
N ASP A 445 5.59 4.17 9.89
CA ASP A 445 6.45 3.08 9.38
C ASP A 445 6.48 1.83 10.29
N ARG A 446 5.39 1.54 11.01
CA ARG A 446 5.30 0.32 11.82
C ARG A 446 4.95 -0.88 10.96
N ASP A 447 5.70 -1.97 11.11
CA ASP A 447 5.31 -3.27 10.58
C ASP A 447 4.06 -3.76 11.31
N ILE A 448 2.92 -3.72 10.62
CA ILE A 448 1.64 -4.18 11.15
C ILE A 448 1.22 -5.39 10.33
N ALA A 449 0.87 -6.48 11.02
CA ALA A 449 0.26 -7.65 10.39
C ALA A 449 -1.05 -7.25 9.70
N VAL A 450 -1.29 -7.81 8.51
CA VAL A 450 -2.48 -7.53 7.70
C VAL A 450 -3.55 -8.56 8.06
N ASP A 451 -4.16 -8.38 9.23
CA ASP A 451 -5.29 -9.20 9.66
C ASP A 451 -6.60 -8.41 9.49
N LEU A 452 -7.71 -9.14 9.35
CA LEU A 452 -9.02 -8.50 9.38
C LEU A 452 -9.26 -7.81 10.72
N GLU A 453 -9.97 -6.69 10.68
CA GLU A 453 -10.56 -6.13 11.88
C GLU A 453 -11.52 -7.16 12.50
N PRO A 454 -11.44 -7.38 13.83
CA PRO A 454 -12.16 -8.46 14.50
C PRO A 454 -13.67 -8.24 14.52
N ALA A 455 -14.40 -9.34 14.75
CA ALA A 455 -15.84 -9.30 14.93
C ALA A 455 -16.24 -8.56 16.20
N TYR A 456 -17.40 -7.90 16.17
CA TYR A 456 -17.97 -7.21 17.31
C TYR A 456 -18.78 -8.16 18.18
N MET A 457 -18.65 -8.02 19.50
CA MET A 457 -19.43 -8.74 20.51
C MET A 457 -20.07 -7.76 21.51
N ILE A 458 -21.09 -8.22 22.22
CA ILE A 458 -21.61 -7.54 23.39
C ILE A 458 -20.68 -7.80 24.58
N SER A 459 -20.38 -6.79 25.38
CA SER A 459 -19.34 -6.83 26.41
C SER A 459 -19.73 -6.05 27.65
N TYR A 460 -19.22 -6.45 28.80
CA TYR A 460 -19.28 -5.64 30.02
C TYR A 460 -18.19 -4.58 30.12
N ILE A 461 -17.24 -4.59 29.22
CA ILE A 461 -16.07 -3.70 29.22
C ILE A 461 -16.17 -2.76 28.03
N ASP A 462 -16.07 -1.44 28.29
CA ASP A 462 -15.99 -0.42 27.26
C ASP A 462 -14.62 -0.52 26.56
N SER A 463 -14.60 -0.41 25.24
CA SER A 463 -13.35 -0.34 24.49
C SER A 463 -12.58 0.93 24.87
N PRO A 464 -11.26 0.87 25.10
CA PRO A 464 -10.48 2.07 25.35
C PRO A 464 -10.71 3.07 24.21
N LYS A 465 -10.92 4.33 24.57
CA LYS A 465 -11.25 5.45 23.68
C LYS A 465 -10.05 5.84 22.80
N SER A 466 -9.66 4.99 21.85
CA SER A 466 -8.98 5.48 20.66
C SER A 466 -9.99 6.33 19.89
N LEU A 467 -9.59 7.53 19.45
CA LEU A 467 -10.40 8.52 18.71
C LEU A 467 -11.70 7.92 18.17
N LYS A 468 -12.80 8.13 18.90
CA LYS A 468 -14.08 7.46 18.61
C LYS A 468 -14.53 7.82 17.21
N SER A 469 -14.49 6.87 16.31
CA SER A 469 -15.40 6.85 15.18
C SER A 469 -16.83 7.03 15.75
N THR A 470 -17.58 7.97 15.23
CA THR A 470 -18.89 8.38 15.74
C THR A 470 -19.98 7.33 15.56
N SER A 471 -19.65 6.11 15.14
CA SER A 471 -20.58 5.11 14.65
C SER A 471 -20.77 3.86 15.50
N ASN A 472 -20.22 3.79 16.70
CA ASN A 472 -20.49 2.65 17.59
C ASN A 472 -21.87 2.76 18.27
N TYR A 473 -22.86 3.33 17.57
CA TYR A 473 -24.24 3.43 18.09
C TYR A 473 -25.02 2.18 17.70
N PHE A 474 -25.41 1.42 18.71
CA PHE A 474 -26.27 0.26 18.57
C PHE A 474 -27.58 0.53 19.35
N ARG A 475 -28.63 0.88 18.64
CA ARG A 475 -29.88 1.37 19.21
C ARG A 475 -30.50 0.38 20.20
N GLU A 476 -30.54 -0.89 19.83
CA GLU A 476 -31.15 -1.94 20.69
C GLU A 476 -30.40 -2.11 22.00
N LEU A 477 -29.09 -2.01 21.97
CA LEU A 477 -28.23 -2.06 23.13
C LEU A 477 -28.43 -0.82 24.03
N ASP A 478 -28.58 0.34 23.43
CA ASP A 478 -28.85 1.60 24.12
C ASP A 478 -30.23 1.59 24.75
N ASP A 479 -31.24 1.10 24.03
CA ASP A 479 -32.62 0.88 24.57
C ASP A 479 -32.60 -0.15 25.71
N PHE A 480 -31.84 -1.24 25.59
CA PHE A 480 -31.66 -2.24 26.61
C PHE A 480 -31.05 -1.65 27.90
N ASN A 481 -29.96 -0.92 27.76
CA ASN A 481 -29.26 -0.24 28.84
C ASN A 481 -30.14 0.84 29.51
N SER A 482 -30.88 1.64 28.73
CA SER A 482 -31.73 2.73 29.23
C SER A 482 -32.89 2.21 30.05
N ARG A 483 -33.45 1.05 29.70
CA ARG A 483 -34.52 0.37 30.43
C ARG A 483 -34.03 -0.38 31.68
N ARG A 484 -32.70 -0.49 31.86
CA ARG A 484 -32.06 -1.16 33.01
C ARG A 484 -32.58 -2.58 33.20
N TYR A 485 -32.69 -3.35 32.12
CA TYR A 485 -33.11 -4.75 32.21
C TYR A 485 -32.17 -5.58 33.09
N ILE A 486 -30.91 -5.21 33.15
CA ILE A 486 -29.88 -5.73 34.06
C ILE A 486 -29.20 -4.56 34.78
N SER A 487 -28.50 -4.84 35.89
CA SER A 487 -27.85 -3.81 36.72
C SER A 487 -26.57 -3.25 36.05
N GLN A 488 -25.87 -4.05 35.27
CA GLN A 488 -24.64 -3.67 34.57
C GLN A 488 -24.96 -3.09 33.19
N LYS A 489 -24.12 -2.16 32.76
CA LYS A 489 -24.18 -1.63 31.41
C LYS A 489 -23.45 -2.56 30.45
N LEU A 490 -24.06 -2.83 29.31
CA LEU A 490 -23.46 -3.55 28.23
C LEU A 490 -22.92 -2.58 27.16
N TYR A 491 -21.83 -2.96 26.51
CA TYR A 491 -21.14 -2.23 25.44
C TYR A 491 -21.03 -3.11 24.22
N LEU A 492 -20.76 -2.51 23.08
CA LEU A 492 -20.41 -3.22 21.87
C LEU A 492 -18.93 -2.96 21.57
N THR A 493 -18.13 -4.00 21.52
CA THR A 493 -16.68 -3.88 21.32
C THR A 493 -16.15 -4.91 20.32
N PRO A 494 -15.17 -4.57 19.50
CA PRO A 494 -14.35 -5.57 18.85
C PRO A 494 -13.40 -6.15 19.91
N VAL A 495 -13.36 -7.46 20.06
CA VAL A 495 -12.40 -8.08 20.99
C VAL A 495 -11.02 -8.06 20.39
N SER A 496 -10.19 -7.12 20.85
CA SER A 496 -8.77 -7.10 20.55
C SER A 496 -8.00 -6.90 21.86
N GLY A 497 -7.28 -7.92 22.29
CA GLY A 497 -6.36 -7.84 23.41
C GLY A 497 -6.70 -8.76 24.59
N GLU A 498 -5.69 -8.98 25.42
CA GLU A 498 -5.82 -9.71 26.69
C GLU A 498 -6.51 -8.82 27.72
N LEU A 499 -7.52 -9.36 28.39
CA LEU A 499 -8.16 -8.70 29.53
C LEU A 499 -7.18 -8.64 30.70
N SER A 500 -7.22 -7.59 31.49
CA SER A 500 -6.44 -7.51 32.73
C SER A 500 -6.95 -8.54 33.76
N THR A 501 -6.10 -8.94 34.71
CA THR A 501 -6.48 -9.85 35.79
C THR A 501 -7.73 -9.37 36.54
N ASP A 502 -7.80 -8.08 36.87
CA ASP A 502 -8.93 -7.47 37.55
C ASP A 502 -10.23 -7.60 36.73
N ASN A 503 -10.14 -7.53 35.38
CA ASN A 503 -11.29 -7.73 34.51
C ASN A 503 -11.76 -9.19 34.50
N TYR A 504 -10.84 -10.17 34.56
CA TYR A 504 -11.20 -11.57 34.64
C TYR A 504 -11.93 -11.87 35.99
N ASP A 505 -11.42 -11.38 37.11
CA ASP A 505 -12.05 -11.58 38.43
C ASP A 505 -13.46 -10.98 38.46
N ALA A 506 -13.64 -9.78 37.90
CA ALA A 506 -14.98 -9.16 37.81
C ALA A 506 -15.92 -9.96 36.90
N LEU A 507 -15.44 -10.52 35.79
CA LEU A 507 -16.25 -11.34 34.88
C LEU A 507 -16.62 -12.68 35.48
N PHE A 508 -15.74 -13.33 36.25
CA PHE A 508 -16.08 -14.55 37.02
C PHE A 508 -17.16 -14.26 38.03
N ALA A 509 -17.03 -13.18 38.80
CA ALA A 509 -18.04 -12.79 39.76
C ALA A 509 -19.42 -12.48 39.13
N LEU A 510 -19.42 -11.85 37.93
CA LEU A 510 -20.62 -11.60 37.13
C LEU A 510 -21.23 -12.89 36.60
N ALA A 511 -20.44 -13.80 36.09
CA ALA A 511 -20.89 -15.10 35.60
C ALA A 511 -21.55 -15.90 36.74
N ASP A 512 -20.91 -15.97 37.92
CA ASP A 512 -21.46 -16.64 39.09
C ASP A 512 -22.76 -15.99 39.57
N PHE A 513 -22.81 -14.65 39.59
CA PHE A 513 -24.00 -13.90 39.94
C PHE A 513 -25.18 -14.26 39.03
N TYR A 514 -24.99 -14.18 37.71
CA TYR A 514 -26.07 -14.49 36.77
C TYR A 514 -26.37 -15.99 36.72
N GLU A 515 -25.43 -16.88 36.97
CA GLU A 515 -25.67 -18.32 37.07
C GLU A 515 -26.58 -18.66 38.26
N GLN A 516 -26.45 -17.94 39.41
CA GLN A 516 -27.37 -18.08 40.53
C GLN A 516 -28.74 -17.44 40.22
N GLN A 517 -28.72 -16.27 39.60
CA GLN A 517 -29.94 -15.53 39.25
C GLN A 517 -30.83 -16.34 38.27
N THR A 518 -30.24 -16.96 37.28
CA THR A 518 -30.95 -17.73 36.24
C THR A 518 -31.56 -19.04 36.74
N LYS A 519 -31.16 -19.55 37.91
CA LYS A 519 -31.83 -20.72 38.55
C LYS A 519 -33.32 -20.47 38.89
N SER A 520 -33.71 -19.22 39.07
CA SER A 520 -35.06 -18.81 39.41
C SER A 520 -35.65 -17.76 38.47
N SER A 521 -34.88 -17.23 37.54
CA SER A 521 -35.31 -16.18 36.60
C SER A 521 -35.83 -16.76 35.29
N GLU A 522 -37.01 -16.29 34.86
CA GLU A 522 -37.57 -16.52 33.54
C GLU A 522 -37.39 -15.30 32.61
N ARG A 523 -36.44 -14.43 32.92
CA ARG A 523 -36.20 -13.22 32.13
C ARG A 523 -35.10 -13.46 31.09
N ALA A 524 -35.42 -13.27 29.83
CA ALA A 524 -34.46 -13.39 28.74
C ALA A 524 -33.22 -12.52 28.92
N ALA A 525 -33.36 -11.34 29.57
CA ALA A 525 -32.26 -10.43 29.84
C ALA A 525 -31.19 -11.02 30.78
N ASP A 526 -31.59 -11.79 31.81
CA ASP A 526 -30.65 -12.40 32.75
C ASP A 526 -29.86 -13.53 32.09
N TRP A 527 -30.51 -14.29 31.19
CA TRP A 527 -29.87 -15.34 30.40
C TRP A 527 -28.93 -14.76 29.32
N LEU A 528 -29.30 -13.63 28.67
CA LEU A 528 -28.37 -12.89 27.80
C LEU A 528 -27.15 -12.44 28.60
N ALA A 529 -27.37 -11.87 29.80
CA ALA A 529 -26.28 -11.37 30.65
C ALA A 529 -25.31 -12.49 31.06
N LEU A 530 -25.81 -13.67 31.37
CA LEU A 530 -24.99 -14.86 31.64
C LEU A 530 -24.21 -15.29 30.39
N GLY A 531 -24.89 -15.35 29.25
CA GLY A 531 -24.26 -15.71 27.95
C GLY A 531 -23.13 -14.78 27.58
N VAL A 532 -23.32 -13.46 27.74
CA VAL A 532 -22.27 -12.45 27.51
C VAL A 532 -21.07 -12.64 28.45
N ALA A 533 -21.33 -12.86 29.78
CA ALA A 533 -20.23 -13.08 30.72
C ALA A 533 -19.42 -14.33 30.40
N LYS A 534 -20.08 -15.45 30.08
CA LYS A 534 -19.41 -16.70 29.63
C LYS A 534 -18.67 -16.53 28.32
N ALA A 535 -19.25 -15.81 27.34
CA ALA A 535 -18.58 -15.50 26.05
C ALA A 535 -17.30 -14.69 26.25
N MET A 536 -17.30 -13.68 27.10
CA MET A 536 -16.12 -12.88 27.43
C MET A 536 -15.02 -13.69 28.13
N LEU A 537 -15.41 -14.69 28.94
CA LEU A 537 -14.48 -15.65 29.55
C LEU A 537 -14.02 -16.73 28.58
N LYS A 538 -14.47 -16.69 27.32
CA LYS A 538 -14.24 -17.71 26.27
C LYS A 538 -14.76 -19.10 26.63
N ASP A 539 -15.70 -19.17 27.60
CA ASP A 539 -16.43 -20.40 27.96
C ASP A 539 -17.63 -20.55 27.00
N TYR A 540 -17.30 -20.88 25.75
CA TYR A 540 -18.29 -20.94 24.66
C TYR A 540 -19.28 -22.09 24.85
N ASP A 541 -18.87 -23.17 25.50
CA ASP A 541 -19.71 -24.35 25.77
C ASP A 541 -20.83 -24.00 26.81
N ALA A 542 -20.56 -23.13 27.74
CA ALA A 542 -21.55 -22.63 28.69
C ALA A 542 -22.34 -21.42 28.17
N ALA A 543 -21.75 -20.61 27.29
CA ALA A 543 -22.39 -19.43 26.71
C ALA A 543 -23.57 -19.80 25.79
N VAL A 544 -23.40 -20.80 24.91
CA VAL A 544 -24.44 -21.22 23.94
C VAL A 544 -25.74 -21.62 24.63
N PRO A 545 -25.79 -22.53 25.65
CA PRO A 545 -27.02 -22.89 26.32
C PRO A 545 -27.71 -21.71 27.02
N ALA A 546 -26.93 -20.77 27.57
CA ALA A 546 -27.49 -19.57 28.17
C ALA A 546 -28.19 -18.68 27.12
N LEU A 547 -27.55 -18.49 25.98
CA LEU A 547 -28.12 -17.71 24.87
C LEU A 547 -29.30 -18.43 24.20
N ASP A 548 -29.27 -19.78 24.11
CA ASP A 548 -30.40 -20.59 23.66
C ASP A 548 -31.62 -20.33 24.57
N ARG A 549 -31.42 -20.31 25.88
CA ARG A 549 -32.52 -20.06 26.84
C ARG A 549 -33.03 -18.62 26.75
N ALA A 550 -32.15 -17.64 26.51
CA ALA A 550 -32.58 -16.26 26.29
C ALA A 550 -33.49 -16.14 25.03
N ILE A 551 -33.17 -16.86 23.97
CA ILE A 551 -33.95 -16.90 22.73
C ILE A 551 -35.26 -17.65 22.90
N GLU A 552 -35.27 -18.78 23.62
CA GLU A 552 -36.51 -19.50 23.96
C GLU A 552 -37.50 -18.62 24.71
N LEU A 553 -37.01 -17.83 25.66
CA LEU A 553 -37.83 -16.93 26.46
C LEU A 553 -38.29 -15.70 25.67
N TYR A 554 -37.52 -15.24 24.74
CA TYR A 554 -37.85 -14.11 23.88
C TYR A 554 -37.35 -14.36 22.43
N PRO A 555 -38.18 -14.99 21.55
CA PRO A 555 -37.78 -15.38 20.20
C PRO A 555 -37.41 -14.23 19.26
N ASP A 556 -37.86 -13.02 19.50
CA ASP A 556 -37.48 -11.82 18.74
C ASP A 556 -36.32 -11.04 19.36
N PHE A 557 -35.44 -11.71 20.10
CA PHE A 557 -34.32 -11.08 20.79
C PHE A 557 -33.06 -11.02 19.87
N ALA A 558 -33.04 -10.08 18.96
CA ALA A 558 -31.95 -9.96 17.95
C ALA A 558 -30.54 -9.92 18.56
N MET A 559 -30.37 -9.27 19.72
CA MET A 559 -29.09 -9.23 20.44
C MET A 559 -28.61 -10.62 20.90
N ALA A 560 -29.53 -11.48 21.37
CA ALA A 560 -29.17 -12.84 21.78
C ALA A 560 -28.74 -13.71 20.60
N TYR A 561 -29.41 -13.60 19.45
CA TYR A 561 -28.97 -14.25 18.22
C TYR A 561 -27.60 -13.75 17.77
N MET A 562 -27.38 -12.43 17.78
CA MET A 562 -26.10 -11.84 17.39
C MET A 562 -24.96 -12.34 18.29
N GLU A 563 -25.17 -12.40 19.58
CA GLU A 563 -24.16 -12.86 20.53
C GLU A 563 -23.92 -14.38 20.41
N ARG A 564 -24.99 -15.18 20.22
CA ARG A 564 -24.83 -16.62 19.99
C ARG A 564 -24.08 -16.91 18.68
N ALA A 565 -24.35 -16.14 17.64
CA ALA A 565 -23.59 -16.20 16.40
C ALA A 565 -22.10 -15.90 16.63
N TYR A 566 -21.78 -14.85 17.40
CA TYR A 566 -20.41 -14.51 17.79
C TYR A 566 -19.73 -15.67 18.54
N VAL A 567 -20.40 -16.27 19.51
CA VAL A 567 -19.87 -17.41 20.25
C VAL A 567 -19.60 -18.60 19.32
N ARG A 568 -20.55 -18.94 18.45
CA ARG A 568 -20.43 -20.04 17.48
C ARG A 568 -19.31 -19.84 16.47
N GLN A 569 -19.12 -18.61 15.96
CA GLN A 569 -18.03 -18.34 15.00
C GLN A 569 -16.64 -18.47 15.61
N ASN A 570 -16.50 -18.29 16.94
CA ASN A 570 -15.24 -18.42 17.66
C ASN A 570 -15.02 -19.83 18.26
N SER A 571 -15.95 -20.75 18.04
CA SER A 571 -15.79 -22.15 18.41
C SER A 571 -14.74 -22.83 17.53
N SER A 572 -14.01 -23.78 18.11
CA SER A 572 -13.04 -24.62 17.36
C SER A 572 -13.71 -25.65 16.42
N ASP A 573 -15.02 -25.85 16.51
CA ASP A 573 -15.77 -26.78 15.64
C ASP A 573 -16.16 -26.08 14.32
N PRO A 574 -15.62 -26.50 13.16
CA PRO A 574 -15.95 -25.87 11.87
C PRO A 574 -17.46 -25.88 11.52
N ARG A 575 -18.25 -26.81 12.08
CA ARG A 575 -19.68 -26.89 11.87
C ARG A 575 -20.42 -25.70 12.47
N MET A 576 -19.84 -25.06 13.47
CA MET A 576 -20.44 -23.91 14.16
C MET A 576 -20.48 -22.66 13.28
N ALA A 577 -19.60 -22.54 12.27
CA ALA A 577 -19.61 -21.41 11.35
C ALA A 577 -20.93 -21.30 10.56
N ALA A 578 -21.47 -22.42 10.10
CA ALA A 578 -22.78 -22.45 9.40
C ALA A 578 -23.95 -22.07 10.33
N LEU A 579 -23.89 -22.53 11.58
CA LEU A 579 -24.89 -22.17 12.59
C LEU A 579 -24.78 -20.70 13.01
N ALA A 580 -23.56 -20.15 13.05
CA ALA A 580 -23.34 -18.73 13.30
C ALA A 580 -23.95 -17.86 12.19
N VAL A 581 -23.78 -18.25 10.93
CA VAL A 581 -24.42 -17.57 9.79
C VAL A 581 -25.94 -17.59 9.92
N ALA A 582 -26.54 -18.73 10.28
CA ALA A 582 -27.98 -18.85 10.47
C ALA A 582 -28.49 -17.94 11.64
N ASP A 583 -27.73 -17.84 12.73
CA ASP A 583 -28.06 -16.93 13.82
C ASP A 583 -27.98 -15.45 13.40
N TYR A 584 -26.96 -15.08 12.63
CA TYR A 584 -26.91 -13.72 12.08
C TYR A 584 -28.07 -13.46 11.11
N ASP A 585 -28.51 -14.45 10.34
CA ASP A 585 -29.68 -14.33 9.48
C ASP A 585 -30.97 -14.12 10.27
N GLU A 586 -31.15 -14.80 11.40
CA GLU A 586 -32.28 -14.56 12.30
C GLU A 586 -32.21 -13.20 12.97
N ALA A 587 -31.05 -12.78 13.45
CA ALA A 587 -30.86 -11.44 13.99
C ALA A 587 -31.22 -10.35 12.95
N LEU A 588 -30.79 -10.55 11.70
CA LEU A 588 -31.08 -9.64 10.58
C LEU A 588 -32.54 -9.73 10.08
N ARG A 589 -33.21 -10.88 10.22
CA ARG A 589 -34.65 -11.01 9.97
C ARG A 589 -35.45 -10.16 10.96
N ILE A 590 -35.06 -10.18 12.23
CA ILE A 590 -35.70 -9.39 13.29
C ILE A 590 -35.39 -7.91 13.11
N ASN A 591 -34.12 -7.56 12.88
CA ASN A 591 -33.69 -6.20 12.60
C ASN A 591 -32.71 -6.13 11.42
N PRO A 592 -33.19 -5.81 10.20
CA PRO A 592 -32.33 -5.72 9.01
C PRO A 592 -31.24 -4.62 9.08
N ARG A 593 -31.34 -3.71 10.03
CA ARG A 593 -30.40 -2.60 10.19
C ARG A 593 -29.29 -2.87 11.21
N LEU A 594 -29.09 -4.11 11.62
CA LEU A 594 -27.99 -4.53 12.49
C LEU A 594 -26.65 -4.53 11.71
N VAL A 595 -25.98 -3.38 11.71
CA VAL A 595 -24.71 -3.15 10.99
C VAL A 595 -23.66 -4.20 11.37
N TYR A 596 -23.54 -4.49 12.67
CA TYR A 596 -22.53 -5.41 13.20
C TYR A 596 -22.80 -6.88 12.87
N ALA A 597 -24.07 -7.26 12.74
CA ALA A 597 -24.43 -8.60 12.28
C ALA A 597 -24.01 -8.81 10.81
N TRP A 598 -24.25 -7.82 9.96
CA TRP A 598 -23.74 -7.84 8.58
C TRP A 598 -22.22 -7.92 8.53
N PHE A 599 -21.53 -7.09 9.31
CA PHE A 599 -20.08 -7.06 9.37
C PHE A 599 -19.48 -8.40 9.83
N ASN A 600 -19.96 -8.94 10.96
CA ASN A 600 -19.48 -10.21 11.52
C ASN A 600 -19.74 -11.38 10.56
N LYS A 601 -20.92 -11.42 9.92
CA LYS A 601 -21.25 -12.41 8.90
C LYS A 601 -20.29 -12.33 7.71
N GLY A 602 -19.88 -11.12 7.30
CA GLY A 602 -18.86 -10.89 6.31
C GLY A 602 -17.51 -11.51 6.69
N ASN A 603 -17.11 -11.39 7.96
CA ASN A 603 -15.88 -12.00 8.48
C ASN A 603 -15.90 -13.54 8.39
N ILE A 604 -17.06 -14.18 8.64
CA ILE A 604 -17.22 -15.64 8.48
C ILE A 604 -17.03 -16.04 7.02
N TYR A 605 -17.70 -15.35 6.09
CA TYR A 605 -17.56 -15.65 4.66
C TYR A 605 -16.14 -15.44 4.15
N TYR A 606 -15.46 -14.38 4.60
CA TYR A 606 -14.05 -14.18 4.28
C TYR A 606 -13.18 -15.35 4.76
N SER A 607 -13.35 -15.77 6.02
CA SER A 607 -12.57 -16.87 6.60
C SER A 607 -12.83 -18.22 5.93
N SER A 608 -14.03 -18.41 5.37
CA SER A 608 -14.38 -19.61 4.57
C SER A 608 -13.94 -19.52 3.10
N GLY A 609 -13.36 -18.39 2.65
CA GLY A 609 -12.94 -18.16 1.28
C GLY A 609 -14.05 -17.71 0.32
N ASP A 610 -15.30 -17.55 0.79
CA ASP A 610 -16.39 -16.98 -0.01
C ASP A 610 -16.34 -15.46 -0.01
N TYR A 611 -15.34 -14.93 -0.72
CA TYR A 611 -15.10 -13.50 -0.81
C TYR A 611 -16.28 -12.72 -1.43
N THR A 612 -17.05 -13.35 -2.33
CA THR A 612 -18.21 -12.72 -2.96
C THR A 612 -19.31 -12.42 -1.93
N SER A 613 -19.63 -13.39 -1.09
CA SER A 613 -20.60 -13.21 0.00
C SER A 613 -20.08 -12.26 1.07
N ALA A 614 -18.77 -12.29 1.36
CA ALA A 614 -18.14 -11.33 2.27
C ALA A 614 -18.29 -9.88 1.78
N LEU A 615 -17.98 -9.60 0.49
CA LEU A 615 -18.14 -8.27 -0.10
C LEU A 615 -19.59 -7.77 -0.03
N ARG A 616 -20.56 -8.67 -0.28
CA ARG A 616 -21.98 -8.32 -0.17
C ARG A 616 -22.34 -7.93 1.27
N CYS A 617 -21.91 -8.71 2.26
CA CYS A 617 -22.20 -8.43 3.67
C CYS A 617 -21.57 -7.12 4.14
N TYR A 618 -20.31 -6.85 3.80
CA TYR A 618 -19.69 -5.55 4.10
C TYR A 618 -20.38 -4.39 3.35
N GLY A 619 -20.83 -4.65 2.11
CA GLY A 619 -21.61 -3.69 1.33
C GLY A 619 -22.92 -3.31 2.01
N GLU A 620 -23.68 -4.29 2.54
CA GLU A 620 -24.92 -4.05 3.33
C GLU A 620 -24.61 -3.26 4.60
N ALA A 621 -23.54 -3.61 5.33
CA ALA A 621 -23.12 -2.87 6.51
C ALA A 621 -22.80 -1.40 6.17
N LEU A 622 -22.09 -1.14 5.09
CA LEU A 622 -21.75 0.20 4.62
C LEU A 622 -22.93 0.97 4.02
N GLY A 623 -23.93 0.26 3.48
CA GLY A 623 -25.19 0.86 3.06
C GLY A 623 -26.02 1.40 4.24
N ILE A 624 -25.88 0.78 5.41
CA ILE A 624 -26.55 1.21 6.64
C ILE A 624 -25.74 2.29 7.35
N ASP A 625 -24.44 2.09 7.49
CA ASP A 625 -23.48 3.05 8.08
C ASP A 625 -22.33 3.36 7.09
N PRO A 626 -22.43 4.44 6.32
CA PRO A 626 -21.39 4.86 5.38
C PRO A 626 -20.08 5.36 6.03
N GLN A 627 -20.00 5.39 7.36
CA GLN A 627 -18.80 5.77 8.12
C GLN A 627 -18.21 4.60 8.90
N PHE A 628 -18.63 3.37 8.61
CA PHE A 628 -18.14 2.19 9.31
C PHE A 628 -16.73 1.80 8.83
N ALA A 629 -15.72 2.40 9.47
CA ALA A 629 -14.32 2.32 9.09
C ALA A 629 -13.78 0.89 8.94
N THR A 630 -14.11 0.01 9.91
CA THR A 630 -13.66 -1.38 9.91
C THR A 630 -14.28 -2.20 8.78
N ALA A 631 -15.51 -1.86 8.35
CA ALA A 631 -16.13 -2.52 7.20
C ALA A 631 -15.46 -2.13 5.87
N PHE A 632 -15.06 -0.87 5.71
CA PHE A 632 -14.23 -0.47 4.57
C PHE A 632 -12.91 -1.23 4.58
N PHE A 633 -12.24 -1.32 5.72
CA PHE A 633 -10.99 -2.04 5.86
C PHE A 633 -11.11 -3.49 5.43
N ASN A 634 -12.04 -4.25 6.03
CA ASN A 634 -12.22 -5.67 5.73
C ASN A 634 -12.68 -5.90 4.29
N ARG A 635 -13.51 -5.01 3.73
CA ARG A 635 -13.90 -5.07 2.32
C ARG A 635 -12.71 -4.79 1.39
N GLY A 636 -11.86 -3.83 1.74
CA GLY A 636 -10.61 -3.53 1.03
C GLY A 636 -9.65 -4.71 1.03
N ILE A 637 -9.45 -5.37 2.18
CA ILE A 637 -8.65 -6.61 2.27
C ILE A 637 -9.26 -7.72 1.41
N THR A 638 -10.59 -7.83 1.41
CA THR A 638 -11.28 -8.84 0.59
C THR A 638 -11.05 -8.59 -0.90
N TYR A 639 -11.12 -7.34 -1.36
CA TYR A 639 -10.79 -6.97 -2.74
C TYR A 639 -9.33 -7.29 -3.09
N LEU A 640 -8.37 -7.08 -2.16
CA LEU A 640 -6.97 -7.47 -2.37
C LEU A 640 -6.81 -8.97 -2.60
N ARG A 641 -7.48 -9.79 -1.79
CA ARG A 641 -7.46 -11.26 -1.96
C ARG A 641 -8.02 -11.72 -3.30
N MET A 642 -8.97 -10.97 -3.85
CA MET A 642 -9.54 -11.23 -5.18
C MET A 642 -8.72 -10.61 -6.32
N GLY A 643 -7.61 -9.94 -6.05
CA GLY A 643 -6.77 -9.27 -7.05
C GLY A 643 -7.33 -7.94 -7.56
N ASN A 644 -8.41 -7.44 -6.99
CA ASN A 644 -9.04 -6.18 -7.42
C ASN A 644 -8.39 -4.98 -6.72
N LYS A 645 -7.21 -4.61 -7.20
CA LYS A 645 -6.39 -3.55 -6.59
C LYS A 645 -7.10 -2.19 -6.51
N ARG A 646 -7.88 -1.82 -7.52
CA ARG A 646 -8.52 -0.50 -7.58
C ARG A 646 -9.58 -0.31 -6.48
N GLN A 647 -10.50 -1.28 -6.32
CA GLN A 647 -11.49 -1.21 -5.26
C GLN A 647 -10.86 -1.35 -3.87
N ALA A 648 -9.84 -2.20 -3.75
CA ALA A 648 -9.07 -2.33 -2.52
C ALA A 648 -8.46 -0.99 -2.10
N PHE A 649 -7.83 -0.28 -3.04
CA PHE A 649 -7.22 1.02 -2.77
C PHE A 649 -8.24 2.04 -2.27
N SER A 650 -9.37 2.17 -2.96
CA SER A 650 -10.45 3.10 -2.59
C SER A 650 -11.00 2.82 -1.18
N ASP A 651 -11.27 1.54 -0.86
CA ASP A 651 -11.79 1.16 0.45
C ASP A 651 -10.77 1.35 1.57
N LEU A 652 -9.50 0.98 1.33
CA LEU A 652 -8.43 1.17 2.31
C LEU A 652 -8.11 2.64 2.56
N SER A 653 -8.11 3.48 1.52
CA SER A 653 -7.99 4.94 1.69
C SER A 653 -9.12 5.48 2.58
N LYS A 654 -10.36 5.06 2.32
CA LYS A 654 -11.51 5.47 3.14
C LYS A 654 -11.43 4.96 4.58
N ALA A 655 -11.01 3.71 4.78
CA ALA A 655 -10.78 3.15 6.12
C ALA A 655 -9.72 3.93 6.90
N GLY A 656 -8.59 4.26 6.25
CA GLY A 656 -7.54 5.07 6.83
C GLY A 656 -8.00 6.48 7.19
N GLU A 657 -8.74 7.15 6.29
CA GLU A 657 -9.38 8.44 6.56
C GLU A 657 -10.26 8.37 7.81
N LEU A 658 -11.02 7.30 7.97
CA LEU A 658 -11.91 7.09 9.11
C LEU A 658 -11.21 6.58 10.38
N GLY A 659 -9.88 6.38 10.37
CA GLY A 659 -9.07 6.10 11.55
C GLY A 659 -8.55 4.68 11.69
N VAL A 660 -8.71 3.80 10.69
CA VAL A 660 -8.10 2.46 10.69
C VAL A 660 -6.65 2.58 10.21
N LEU A 661 -5.74 2.76 11.15
CA LEU A 661 -4.32 3.08 10.89
C LEU A 661 -3.59 2.05 10.00
N PRO A 662 -3.82 0.72 10.13
CA PRO A 662 -3.18 -0.28 9.26
C PRO A 662 -3.41 -0.07 7.77
N SER A 663 -4.48 0.62 7.38
CA SER A 663 -4.83 0.88 5.98
C SER A 663 -3.70 1.55 5.19
N TYR A 664 -3.07 2.57 5.75
CA TYR A 664 -2.00 3.32 5.04
C TYR A 664 -0.73 2.49 4.84
N ASN A 665 -0.41 1.59 5.79
CA ASN A 665 0.72 0.67 5.61
C ASN A 665 0.48 -0.32 4.48
N ILE A 666 -0.78 -0.76 4.30
CA ILE A 666 -1.16 -1.65 3.20
C ILE A 666 -1.11 -0.89 1.88
N LEU A 667 -1.65 0.33 1.82
CA LEU A 667 -1.61 1.19 0.63
C LEU A 667 -0.18 1.41 0.14
N LYS A 668 0.75 1.67 1.06
CA LYS A 668 2.18 1.82 0.75
C LYS A 668 2.80 0.56 0.13
N ARG A 669 2.35 -0.64 0.53
CA ARG A 669 2.84 -1.94 0.00
C ARG A 669 2.15 -2.35 -1.33
N MET A 670 1.05 -1.73 -1.70
CA MET A 670 0.30 -2.05 -2.94
C MET A 670 0.94 -1.44 -4.20
N LYS A 671 1.85 -0.53 -4.03
CA LYS A 671 2.67 0.05 -5.09
C LYS A 671 3.74 -0.94 -5.51
#